data_1595a5464fb5e1135502dbcb8fb372ab
#
_entry.id   1595a5464fb5e1135502dbcb8fb372ab
#
_cell.length_a   1.000
_cell.length_b   1.000
_cell.length_c   1.000
_cell.angle_alpha   90.00
_cell.angle_beta   90.00
_cell.angle_gamma   90.00
#
_symmetry.space_group_name_H-M   'P 1'
#
loop_
_entity.id
_entity.type
_entity.pdbx_description
1 polymer ?
#
loop_
_entity_poly.entity_id
_entity_poly.type
_entity_poly.pdbx_seq_one_letter_code
_entity_poly.pdbx_strand_id
1 'polypeptide(L)'
;MTRTVQFCLFFVFSTVLGAQSLPNFHSPSEGKFHLDQRAESMRILYIAAHPDDENTRLIAHWSQFNGYDVAYLSLTEGEGGQNILGPELGEALGVIRREELYAARRLDGATQYFGGAADFGYSKTVDETLEKWNENEVLARIEAVVKEFKPDVIVTRFPPDARAGHGHHTASAVLAIRAFERLQSMGRRGGYAPKALYWNTSSWWAKDLENAVSGDSLEVLQIGGFIPELGQSSLEIGTLARGMHKSQGFAGITDRGERTEYLRLLKGEPIDWTPPTFVASSAPMPIPGLYAEWTADSPYLVDSLQARVTVINESAEAIRVRRALDKNSGAHIPPYTFLQPGKTYSFPANLYANGQQGGMVLEVTNADGLWPQTLVLSPEYVTSDRIKGELRRPVQLTPRYSISYDVPCLVVGGSATLNVHLHRYGALPEESVQLYFQGDGVFVGKDSAVRFLAGQSVMHLSIAVRKPTRGKAGQTRGSLTAYLHGDEVPLMTAIPIRYDHIPHQEVWVDGSLPIVTADITVPKGLQVGYIDGAGDDAPEAMKQLGVEVKRLNAATLTLEDLKGLTSVVLGIRAFNVNQGLVAAQPVLENWVQNGGHLIIQYNTATRDQVTDHMGPVPFKLGRDRVTVEETPATFLAPTHPMMTYPNALSEADFDGWVQERGLYFASEWDKAFVPLLEWADPGETPKQGAWITAPSGEGQVTYCGLSLFREWRAGVPGAYRILANLLAFQTAGHGK
;
A
#
# COMPACT_ATOMS: atom_id res chain seq x y z
N MET A 1 -26.42 -24.79 -12.37
CA MET A 1 -25.17 -25.51 -12.45
C MET A 1 -24.07 -24.51 -12.24
N THR A 2 -23.72 -24.35 -11.01
CA THR A 2 -22.71 -23.44 -10.49
C THR A 2 -21.34 -24.00 -10.86
N ARG A 3 -20.64 -23.40 -11.81
CA ARG A 3 -19.21 -23.66 -12.04
C ARG A 3 -18.44 -22.74 -11.10
N THR A 4 -17.99 -23.31 -10.00
CA THR A 4 -16.95 -22.77 -9.14
C THR A 4 -15.68 -22.68 -9.98
N VAL A 5 -15.31 -21.48 -10.38
CA VAL A 5 -13.99 -21.20 -10.95
C VAL A 5 -13.03 -21.23 -9.79
N GLN A 6 -12.31 -22.32 -9.67
CA GLN A 6 -11.23 -22.49 -8.73
C GLN A 6 -10.06 -21.64 -9.24
N PHE A 7 -9.94 -20.40 -8.73
CA PHE A 7 -8.75 -19.59 -8.89
C PHE A 7 -7.62 -20.34 -8.19
N CYS A 8 -6.76 -20.99 -8.96
CA CYS A 8 -5.42 -21.33 -8.50
C CYS A 8 -4.66 -20.01 -8.37
N LEU A 9 -4.85 -19.33 -7.24
CA LEU A 9 -3.88 -18.38 -6.74
C LEU A 9 -2.58 -19.18 -6.54
N PHE A 10 -1.64 -19.03 -7.47
CA PHE A 10 -0.24 -19.28 -7.18
C PHE A 10 0.20 -18.20 -6.19
N PHE A 11 -0.18 -18.37 -4.93
CA PHE A 11 0.60 -17.81 -3.84
C PHE A 11 1.98 -18.49 -3.95
N VAL A 12 2.88 -17.85 -4.67
CA VAL A 12 4.29 -18.04 -4.41
C VAL A 12 4.47 -17.59 -2.96
N PHE A 13 4.37 -18.56 -2.05
CA PHE A 13 4.91 -18.40 -0.71
C PHE A 13 6.42 -18.18 -0.90
N SER A 14 6.82 -16.95 -1.15
CA SER A 14 8.09 -16.51 -0.67
C SER A 14 7.98 -16.52 0.85
N THR A 15 8.24 -17.69 1.44
CA THR A 15 8.89 -17.69 2.73
C THR A 15 10.23 -17.02 2.47
N VAL A 16 10.22 -15.73 2.31
CA VAL A 16 11.34 -14.91 2.66
C VAL A 16 11.41 -15.13 4.18
N LEU A 17 12.14 -16.14 4.60
CA LEU A 17 12.94 -16.00 5.80
C LEU A 17 13.49 -14.59 5.63
N GLY A 18 13.02 -13.65 6.45
CA GLY A 18 13.53 -12.29 6.44
C GLY A 18 15.03 -12.37 6.70
N ALA A 19 15.78 -12.59 5.62
CA ALA A 19 17.18 -12.42 5.63
C ALA A 19 17.37 -10.92 5.76
N GLN A 20 17.32 -10.44 7.00
CA GLN A 20 17.92 -9.17 7.31
C GLN A 20 19.37 -9.33 6.84
N SER A 21 19.72 -8.69 5.72
CA SER A 21 21.10 -8.37 5.46
C SER A 21 21.60 -7.78 6.77
N LEU A 22 22.72 -8.28 7.28
CA LEU A 22 23.35 -7.67 8.44
C LEU A 22 23.36 -6.17 8.18
N PRO A 23 22.90 -5.34 9.12
CA PRO A 23 22.87 -3.91 8.90
C PRO A 23 24.29 -3.50 8.47
N ASN A 24 24.39 -2.77 7.36
CA ASN A 24 25.63 -2.13 6.98
C ASN A 24 25.88 -1.06 8.05
N PHE A 25 26.77 -1.36 9.00
CA PHE A 25 27.11 -0.42 10.05
C PHE A 25 27.83 0.78 9.43
N HIS A 26 27.24 1.95 9.55
CA HIS A 26 27.82 3.19 9.01
C HIS A 26 29.01 3.69 9.85
N SER A 27 29.20 3.13 11.06
CA SER A 27 30.33 3.46 11.91
C SER A 27 30.74 2.28 12.82
N PRO A 28 32.02 2.23 13.27
CA PRO A 28 32.46 1.25 14.25
C PRO A 28 31.72 1.31 15.58
N SER A 29 31.27 2.50 16.01
CA SER A 29 30.48 2.69 17.22
C SER A 29 29.08 2.08 17.10
N GLU A 30 28.44 2.23 15.95
CA GLU A 30 27.17 1.59 15.63
C GLU A 30 27.29 0.06 15.63
N GLY A 31 28.34 -0.46 15.00
CA GLY A 31 28.65 -1.90 15.02
C GLY A 31 28.82 -2.42 16.43
N LYS A 32 29.60 -1.72 17.28
CA LYS A 32 29.79 -2.07 18.67
C LYS A 32 28.49 -2.04 19.46
N PHE A 33 27.66 -1.00 19.27
CA PHE A 33 26.39 -0.85 19.95
C PHE A 33 25.47 -2.07 19.68
N HIS A 34 25.32 -2.49 18.42
CA HIS A 34 24.51 -3.65 18.07
C HIS A 34 25.08 -4.98 18.58
N LEU A 35 26.37 -5.06 18.84
CA LEU A 35 27.02 -6.22 19.42
C LEU A 35 26.76 -6.35 20.93
N ASP A 36 26.84 -5.26 21.64
CA ASP A 36 26.68 -5.24 23.10
C ASP A 36 25.20 -5.56 23.51
N GLN A 37 24.23 -5.35 22.61
CA GLN A 37 22.81 -5.58 22.88
C GLN A 37 22.32 -7.03 22.73
N ARG A 38 23.08 -7.97 22.16
CA ARG A 38 22.59 -9.30 21.78
C ARG A 38 22.60 -10.39 22.86
N ALA A 39 22.96 -10.09 24.09
CA ALA A 39 23.02 -11.09 25.17
C ALA A 39 21.67 -11.15 25.91
N GLU A 40 20.96 -12.28 25.81
CA GLU A 40 19.76 -12.66 26.59
C GLU A 40 18.71 -11.52 26.72
N SER A 41 18.41 -10.86 25.61
CA SER A 41 17.45 -9.76 25.60
C SER A 41 16.01 -10.28 25.63
N MET A 42 15.12 -9.56 26.31
CA MET A 42 13.66 -9.79 26.22
C MET A 42 13.20 -9.75 24.78
N ARG A 43 12.34 -10.68 24.40
CA ARG A 43 11.76 -10.78 23.05
C ARG A 43 10.33 -10.29 23.07
N ILE A 44 10.01 -9.27 22.27
CA ILE A 44 8.70 -8.62 22.24
C ILE A 44 8.10 -8.73 20.85
N LEU A 45 6.89 -9.31 20.76
CA LEU A 45 6.11 -9.29 19.52
C LEU A 45 5.01 -8.25 19.61
N TYR A 46 5.12 -7.20 18.83
CA TYR A 46 4.11 -6.15 18.71
C TYR A 46 3.13 -6.51 17.59
N ILE A 47 1.81 -6.49 17.83
CA ILE A 47 0.78 -6.90 16.86
C ILE A 47 -0.20 -5.75 16.62
N ALA A 48 -0.47 -5.45 15.34
CA ALA A 48 -1.56 -4.57 14.93
C ALA A 48 -2.12 -4.98 13.56
N ALA A 49 -3.10 -4.22 13.06
CA ALA A 49 -3.85 -4.58 11.87
C ALA A 49 -3.13 -4.21 10.57
N HIS A 50 -2.57 -3.00 10.47
CA HIS A 50 -2.04 -2.45 9.22
C HIS A 50 -0.59 -1.98 9.34
N PRO A 51 0.13 -1.81 8.22
CA PRO A 51 1.32 -0.97 8.16
C PRO A 51 0.97 0.45 8.64
N ASP A 52 1.76 1.03 9.56
CA ASP A 52 1.58 2.34 10.20
C ASP A 52 0.85 2.38 11.56
N ASP A 53 0.24 1.29 11.97
CA ASP A 53 -0.44 1.17 13.27
C ASP A 53 0.55 1.05 14.43
N GLU A 54 1.77 0.60 14.17
CA GLU A 54 2.78 0.37 15.21
C GLU A 54 3.20 1.66 15.92
N ASN A 55 3.49 1.54 17.21
CA ASN A 55 4.13 2.62 17.96
C ASN A 55 5.64 2.62 17.71
N THR A 56 6.07 3.25 16.61
CA THR A 56 7.48 3.30 16.20
C THR A 56 8.40 3.85 17.27
N ARG A 57 7.95 4.78 18.12
CA ARG A 57 8.74 5.34 19.22
C ARG A 57 9.03 4.30 20.29
N LEU A 58 8.03 3.53 20.66
CA LEU A 58 8.14 2.47 21.66
C LEU A 58 8.99 1.32 21.11
N ILE A 59 8.80 0.95 19.85
CA ILE A 59 9.62 -0.06 19.17
C ILE A 59 11.08 0.38 19.13
N ALA A 60 11.40 1.61 18.68
CA ALA A 60 12.74 2.13 18.66
C ALA A 60 13.37 2.22 20.05
N HIS A 61 12.59 2.56 21.07
CA HIS A 61 13.08 2.57 22.45
C HIS A 61 13.46 1.17 22.93
N TRP A 62 12.60 0.19 22.68
CA TRP A 62 12.88 -1.20 23.08
C TRP A 62 14.05 -1.81 22.31
N SER A 63 14.09 -1.63 20.99
CA SER A 63 15.13 -2.25 20.17
C SER A 63 16.47 -1.53 20.25
N GLN A 64 16.48 -0.19 20.15
CA GLN A 64 17.71 0.59 20.02
C GLN A 64 18.25 1.09 21.39
N PHE A 65 17.38 1.41 22.33
CA PHE A 65 17.81 1.92 23.63
C PHE A 65 17.93 0.81 24.68
N ASN A 66 16.93 -0.08 24.78
CA ASN A 66 16.93 -1.18 25.76
C ASN A 66 17.64 -2.44 25.25
N GLY A 67 17.89 -2.55 23.95
CA GLY A 67 18.51 -3.74 23.35
C GLY A 67 17.62 -4.98 23.32
N TYR A 68 16.29 -4.82 23.38
CA TYR A 68 15.37 -5.93 23.26
C TYR A 68 15.26 -6.43 21.81
N ASP A 69 15.01 -7.72 21.65
CA ASP A 69 14.68 -8.30 20.34
C ASP A 69 13.19 -8.05 20.05
N VAL A 70 12.90 -7.10 19.18
CA VAL A 70 11.53 -6.65 18.89
C VAL A 70 11.10 -7.09 17.50
N ALA A 71 9.89 -7.62 17.40
CA ALA A 71 9.26 -7.88 16.11
C ALA A 71 7.91 -7.16 16.02
N TYR A 72 7.58 -6.68 14.84
CA TYR A 72 6.23 -6.19 14.50
C TYR A 72 5.53 -7.17 13.59
N LEU A 73 4.30 -7.55 13.92
CA LEU A 73 3.40 -8.31 13.07
C LEU A 73 2.25 -7.42 12.62
N SER A 74 2.27 -6.99 11.36
CA SER A 74 1.13 -6.40 10.68
C SER A 74 0.24 -7.52 10.14
N LEU A 75 -1.06 -7.54 10.49
CA LEU A 75 -1.93 -8.62 10.02
C LEU A 75 -2.25 -8.51 8.54
N THR A 76 -2.28 -7.30 7.96
CA THR A 76 -2.48 -7.03 6.53
C THR A 76 -1.27 -6.35 5.90
N GLU A 77 -1.26 -6.19 4.59
CA GLU A 77 -0.32 -5.33 3.86
C GLU A 77 -0.86 -3.91 3.62
N GLY A 78 -2.12 -3.65 4.01
CA GLY A 78 -2.75 -2.33 3.92
C GLY A 78 -3.21 -1.95 2.50
N GLU A 79 -3.45 -2.94 1.65
CA GLU A 79 -3.85 -2.80 0.25
C GLU A 79 -5.22 -2.15 0.06
N GLY A 80 -6.11 -2.26 1.07
CA GLY A 80 -7.44 -1.61 1.09
C GLY A 80 -7.40 -0.13 1.48
N GLY A 81 -6.24 0.40 1.85
CA GLY A 81 -6.06 1.77 2.30
C GLY A 81 -6.16 2.83 1.20
N GLN A 82 -5.67 4.01 1.53
CA GLN A 82 -5.58 5.16 0.62
C GLN A 82 -4.12 5.56 0.44
N ASN A 83 -3.79 6.11 -0.73
CA ASN A 83 -2.46 6.59 -1.05
C ASN A 83 -2.47 8.11 -1.25
N ILE A 84 -1.55 8.83 -0.61
CA ILE A 84 -1.39 10.28 -0.84
C ILE A 84 -0.26 10.61 -1.82
N LEU A 85 0.55 9.60 -2.19
CA LEU A 85 1.70 9.79 -3.07
C LEU A 85 1.34 9.66 -4.54
N GLY A 86 0.35 8.82 -4.86
CA GLY A 86 0.02 8.48 -6.23
C GLY A 86 -1.30 7.71 -6.37
N PRO A 87 -1.58 7.21 -7.58
CA PRO A 87 -2.85 6.57 -7.91
C PRO A 87 -2.88 5.07 -7.59
N GLU A 88 -1.83 4.50 -7.00
CA GLU A 88 -1.77 3.06 -6.73
C GLU A 88 -2.79 2.67 -5.65
N LEU A 89 -3.56 1.64 -5.94
CA LEU A 89 -4.56 1.01 -5.09
C LEU A 89 -4.36 -0.52 -5.10
N GLY A 90 -5.02 -1.22 -4.18
CA GLY A 90 -4.99 -2.67 -4.13
C GLY A 90 -3.58 -3.23 -3.93
N GLU A 91 -3.24 -4.31 -4.65
CA GLU A 91 -1.95 -5.00 -4.52
C GLU A 91 -0.73 -4.07 -4.65
N ALA A 92 -0.79 -3.09 -5.56
CA ALA A 92 0.30 -2.13 -5.73
C ALA A 92 0.49 -1.24 -4.49
N LEU A 93 -0.59 -0.80 -3.85
CA LEU A 93 -0.52 -0.07 -2.59
C LEU A 93 -0.03 -0.96 -1.45
N GLY A 94 -0.47 -2.21 -1.38
CA GLY A 94 0.03 -3.20 -0.42
C GLY A 94 1.55 -3.35 -0.48
N VAL A 95 2.10 -3.48 -1.69
CA VAL A 95 3.56 -3.53 -1.91
C VAL A 95 4.24 -2.24 -1.43
N ILE A 96 3.71 -1.06 -1.75
CA ILE A 96 4.27 0.22 -1.27
C ILE A 96 4.32 0.24 0.26
N ARG A 97 3.20 -0.05 0.93
CA ARG A 97 3.10 0.00 2.39
C ARG A 97 3.95 -1.07 3.07
N ARG A 98 4.10 -2.26 2.47
CA ARG A 98 5.03 -3.30 2.93
C ARG A 98 6.48 -2.81 2.90
N GLU A 99 6.91 -2.20 1.80
CA GLU A 99 8.26 -1.66 1.67
C GLU A 99 8.50 -0.47 2.60
N GLU A 100 7.49 0.34 2.87
CA GLU A 100 7.52 1.40 3.88
C GLU A 100 7.75 0.84 5.29
N LEU A 101 7.09 -0.29 5.64
CA LEU A 101 7.37 -1.00 6.88
C LEU A 101 8.80 -1.52 6.95
N TYR A 102 9.31 -2.14 5.88
CA TYR A 102 10.72 -2.56 5.85
C TYR A 102 11.68 -1.37 5.99
N ALA A 103 11.34 -0.22 5.39
CA ALA A 103 12.13 1.00 5.56
C ALA A 103 12.10 1.51 7.01
N ALA A 104 10.95 1.46 7.68
CA ALA A 104 10.83 1.79 9.10
C ALA A 104 11.65 0.84 9.98
N ARG A 105 11.59 -0.47 9.71
CA ARG A 105 12.36 -1.51 10.45
C ARG A 105 13.87 -1.36 10.27
N ARG A 106 14.34 -0.92 9.10
CA ARG A 106 15.78 -0.60 8.91
C ARG A 106 16.27 0.53 9.82
N LEU A 107 15.37 1.44 10.21
CA LEU A 107 15.71 2.55 11.11
C LEU A 107 15.61 2.15 12.59
N ASP A 108 14.54 1.49 12.98
CA ASP A 108 14.29 1.14 14.38
C ASP A 108 14.86 -0.23 14.81
N GLY A 109 15.36 -1.03 13.87
CA GLY A 109 16.07 -2.29 14.16
C GLY A 109 15.16 -3.47 14.51
N ALA A 110 13.83 -3.33 14.45
CA ALA A 110 12.91 -4.44 14.72
C ALA A 110 12.74 -5.36 13.51
N THR A 111 12.30 -6.59 13.75
CA THR A 111 11.95 -7.57 12.71
C THR A 111 10.52 -7.36 12.22
N GLN A 112 10.27 -7.52 10.90
CA GLN A 112 8.94 -7.39 10.32
C GLN A 112 8.33 -8.74 9.97
N TYR A 113 7.08 -8.98 10.39
CA TYR A 113 6.23 -10.09 9.98
C TYR A 113 4.90 -9.61 9.41
N PHE A 114 4.28 -10.45 8.54
CA PHE A 114 2.94 -10.20 7.97
C PHE A 114 2.01 -11.37 8.25
N GLY A 115 0.76 -11.04 8.62
CA GLY A 115 -0.28 -12.01 8.93
C GLY A 115 -0.96 -12.62 7.71
N GLY A 116 -0.90 -11.94 6.54
CA GLY A 116 -1.50 -12.39 5.29
C GLY A 116 -3.03 -12.27 5.25
N ALA A 117 -3.64 -11.52 6.17
CA ALA A 117 -5.04 -11.14 6.07
C ALA A 117 -5.22 -10.06 5.00
N ALA A 118 -6.34 -10.08 4.27
CA ALA A 118 -6.64 -9.07 3.26
C ALA A 118 -7.16 -7.78 3.89
N ASP A 119 -6.59 -6.64 3.51
CA ASP A 119 -7.16 -5.34 3.83
C ASP A 119 -8.25 -4.99 2.79
N PHE A 120 -9.50 -5.12 3.18
CA PHE A 120 -10.65 -4.82 2.33
C PHE A 120 -11.20 -3.39 2.51
N GLY A 121 -10.43 -2.50 3.11
CA GLY A 121 -10.80 -1.13 3.41
C GLY A 121 -11.36 -0.96 4.81
N TYR A 122 -12.19 0.06 5.04
CA TYR A 122 -12.68 0.37 6.37
C TYR A 122 -13.78 -0.58 6.81
N SER A 123 -13.55 -1.36 7.86
CA SER A 123 -14.57 -2.17 8.53
C SER A 123 -15.10 -1.46 9.77
N LYS A 124 -16.41 -1.49 9.99
CA LYS A 124 -17.06 -0.89 11.17
C LYS A 124 -17.17 -1.84 12.36
N THR A 125 -17.13 -3.15 12.13
CA THR A 125 -17.33 -4.15 13.16
C THR A 125 -16.25 -5.22 13.17
N VAL A 126 -16.03 -5.80 14.35
CA VAL A 126 -15.11 -6.94 14.49
C VAL A 126 -15.67 -8.20 13.81
N ASP A 127 -16.97 -8.39 13.84
CA ASP A 127 -17.62 -9.58 13.27
C ASP A 127 -17.47 -9.63 11.76
N GLU A 128 -17.69 -8.50 11.05
CA GLU A 128 -17.41 -8.37 9.62
C GLU A 128 -15.95 -8.70 9.31
N THR A 129 -15.04 -8.16 10.10
CA THR A 129 -13.61 -8.40 9.88
C THR A 129 -13.24 -9.87 10.04
N LEU A 130 -13.70 -10.51 11.12
CA LEU A 130 -13.37 -11.92 11.39
C LEU A 130 -13.98 -12.87 10.36
N GLU A 131 -15.16 -12.52 9.81
CA GLU A 131 -15.77 -13.26 8.71
C GLU A 131 -14.93 -13.17 7.42
N LYS A 132 -14.58 -11.93 6.99
CA LYS A 132 -13.81 -11.69 5.77
C LYS A 132 -12.35 -12.19 5.85
N TRP A 133 -11.73 -12.16 7.03
CA TRP A 133 -10.33 -12.56 7.25
C TRP A 133 -10.11 -14.07 7.38
N ASN A 134 -11.14 -14.89 7.50
CA ASN A 134 -11.01 -16.28 7.90
C ASN A 134 -10.21 -16.42 9.22
N GLU A 135 -10.88 -16.21 10.34
CA GLU A 135 -10.30 -16.19 11.69
C GLU A 135 -9.25 -17.29 11.93
N ASN A 136 -9.54 -18.54 11.51
CA ASN A 136 -8.65 -19.67 11.78
C ASN A 136 -7.32 -19.58 11.03
N GLU A 137 -7.31 -19.03 9.83
CA GLU A 137 -6.08 -18.84 9.04
C GLU A 137 -5.19 -17.76 9.67
N VAL A 138 -5.79 -16.64 10.07
CA VAL A 138 -5.03 -15.55 10.72
C VAL A 138 -4.49 -15.99 12.07
N LEU A 139 -5.29 -16.71 12.88
CA LEU A 139 -4.83 -17.30 14.14
C LEU A 139 -3.66 -18.25 13.93
N ALA A 140 -3.74 -19.16 12.94
CA ALA A 140 -2.65 -20.08 12.62
C ALA A 140 -1.37 -19.33 12.22
N ARG A 141 -1.50 -18.20 11.53
CA ARG A 141 -0.37 -17.36 11.14
C ARG A 141 0.26 -16.66 12.34
N ILE A 142 -0.54 -16.08 13.23
CA ILE A 142 -0.03 -15.51 14.50
C ILE A 142 0.73 -16.57 15.30
N GLU A 143 0.15 -17.77 15.45
CA GLU A 143 0.79 -18.88 16.17
C GLU A 143 2.11 -19.33 15.51
N ALA A 144 2.18 -19.32 14.17
CA ALA A 144 3.40 -19.63 13.45
C ALA A 144 4.51 -18.61 13.73
N VAL A 145 4.19 -17.31 13.67
CA VAL A 145 5.13 -16.25 14.02
C VAL A 145 5.59 -16.36 15.47
N VAL A 146 4.69 -16.62 16.42
CA VAL A 146 5.06 -16.82 17.83
C VAL A 146 5.99 -18.04 18.01
N LYS A 147 5.75 -19.14 17.30
CA LYS A 147 6.61 -20.33 17.37
C LYS A 147 8.00 -20.10 16.77
N GLU A 148 8.09 -19.28 15.74
CA GLU A 148 9.35 -18.90 15.07
C GLU A 148 10.11 -17.87 15.90
N PHE A 149 9.49 -16.74 16.20
CA PHE A 149 10.12 -15.62 16.92
C PHE A 149 10.31 -15.91 18.40
N LYS A 150 9.45 -16.72 19.05
CA LYS A 150 9.46 -17.05 20.49
C LYS A 150 9.48 -15.81 21.40
N PRO A 151 8.47 -14.94 21.34
CA PRO A 151 8.43 -13.72 22.14
C PRO A 151 8.15 -14.04 23.62
N ASP A 152 8.88 -13.45 24.55
CA ASP A 152 8.51 -13.47 25.98
C ASP A 152 7.17 -12.78 26.22
N VAL A 153 6.95 -11.67 25.49
CA VAL A 153 5.77 -10.81 25.64
C VAL A 153 5.15 -10.52 24.28
N ILE A 154 3.82 -10.56 24.24
CA ILE A 154 3.03 -10.02 23.14
C ILE A 154 2.47 -8.66 23.56
N VAL A 155 2.51 -7.68 22.66
CA VAL A 155 1.90 -6.36 22.85
C VAL A 155 0.94 -6.09 21.70
N THR A 156 -0.32 -5.79 22.00
CA THR A 156 -1.29 -5.33 20.99
C THR A 156 -1.42 -3.81 21.00
N ARG A 157 -1.55 -3.23 19.80
CA ARG A 157 -1.71 -1.77 19.65
C ARG A 157 -3.07 -1.28 20.12
N PHE A 158 -4.13 -2.03 19.81
CA PHE A 158 -5.51 -1.60 19.98
C PHE A 158 -6.19 -2.28 21.16
N PRO A 159 -7.25 -1.63 21.73
CA PRO A 159 -8.13 -2.31 22.68
C PRO A 159 -8.98 -3.39 21.96
N PRO A 160 -9.37 -4.47 22.66
CA PRO A 160 -10.19 -5.54 22.08
C PRO A 160 -11.70 -5.21 22.04
N ASP A 161 -12.04 -3.94 21.84
CA ASP A 161 -13.42 -3.45 21.85
C ASP A 161 -13.60 -2.24 20.92
N ALA A 162 -14.84 -1.73 20.83
CA ALA A 162 -15.21 -0.65 19.89
C ALA A 162 -14.41 0.66 20.05
N ARG A 163 -13.68 0.86 21.14
CA ARG A 163 -12.78 2.02 21.33
C ARG A 163 -11.66 2.04 20.30
N ALA A 164 -11.32 0.90 19.71
CA ALA A 164 -10.36 0.81 18.62
C ALA A 164 -10.79 1.57 17.36
N GLY A 165 -12.10 1.85 17.19
CA GLY A 165 -12.66 2.73 16.16
C GLY A 165 -12.71 2.13 14.74
N HIS A 166 -12.17 0.92 14.53
CA HIS A 166 -12.11 0.22 13.24
C HIS A 166 -12.21 -1.29 13.49
N GLY A 167 -12.97 -2.02 12.67
CA GLY A 167 -13.13 -3.46 12.81
C GLY A 167 -11.81 -4.23 12.77
N HIS A 168 -10.92 -3.92 11.82
CA HIS A 168 -9.58 -4.53 11.72
C HIS A 168 -8.75 -4.28 13.00
N HIS A 169 -8.78 -3.07 13.54
CA HIS A 169 -8.06 -2.74 14.78
C HIS A 169 -8.57 -3.59 15.95
N THR A 170 -9.90 -3.67 16.14
CA THR A 170 -10.51 -4.49 17.19
C THR A 170 -10.17 -5.97 16.98
N ALA A 171 -10.27 -6.47 15.72
CA ALA A 171 -10.00 -7.85 15.38
C ALA A 171 -8.53 -8.22 15.65
N SER A 172 -7.57 -7.34 15.38
CA SER A 172 -6.15 -7.60 15.67
C SER A 172 -5.89 -7.87 17.15
N ALA A 173 -6.52 -7.11 18.03
CA ALA A 173 -6.41 -7.30 19.47
C ALA A 173 -7.15 -8.58 19.95
N VAL A 174 -8.36 -8.84 19.43
CA VAL A 174 -9.13 -10.05 19.74
C VAL A 174 -8.37 -11.30 19.31
N LEU A 175 -7.79 -11.29 18.11
CA LEU A 175 -7.00 -12.42 17.60
C LEU A 175 -5.69 -12.62 18.37
N ALA A 176 -5.03 -11.55 18.80
CA ALA A 176 -3.85 -11.64 19.67
C ALA A 176 -4.20 -12.30 21.01
N ILE A 177 -5.35 -11.97 21.63
CA ILE A 177 -5.83 -12.60 22.86
C ILE A 177 -6.14 -14.09 22.64
N ARG A 178 -6.89 -14.41 21.57
CA ARG A 178 -7.24 -15.81 21.25
C ARG A 178 -5.99 -16.66 20.98
N ALA A 179 -5.03 -16.12 20.23
CA ALA A 179 -3.76 -16.77 19.97
C ALA A 179 -2.97 -17.01 21.26
N PHE A 180 -2.89 -16.01 22.14
CA PHE A 180 -2.24 -16.16 23.45
C PHE A 180 -2.88 -17.29 24.27
N GLU A 181 -4.21 -17.34 24.38
CA GLU A 181 -4.93 -18.37 25.14
C GLU A 181 -4.72 -19.79 24.56
N ARG A 182 -4.70 -19.92 23.21
CA ARG A 182 -4.40 -21.18 22.54
C ARG A 182 -2.96 -21.63 22.82
N LEU A 183 -2.00 -20.70 22.74
CA LEU A 183 -0.58 -20.96 23.00
C LEU A 183 -0.34 -21.34 24.47
N GLN A 184 -1.02 -20.70 25.43
CA GLN A 184 -0.98 -21.11 26.83
C GLN A 184 -1.46 -22.55 27.03
N SER A 185 -2.49 -22.96 26.30
CA SER A 185 -2.98 -24.35 26.34
C SER A 185 -1.98 -25.34 25.73
N MET A 186 -1.23 -24.92 24.70
CA MET A 186 -0.14 -25.70 24.12
C MET A 186 1.10 -25.76 25.04
N GLY A 187 1.44 -24.64 25.69
CA GLY A 187 2.55 -24.54 26.66
C GLY A 187 2.42 -25.55 27.80
N ARG A 188 1.21 -25.72 28.32
CA ARG A 188 0.91 -26.76 29.34
C ARG A 188 1.17 -28.20 28.86
N ARG A 189 1.30 -28.42 27.55
CA ARG A 189 1.61 -29.71 26.93
C ARG A 189 3.06 -29.81 26.44
N GLY A 190 3.94 -28.89 26.87
CA GLY A 190 5.36 -28.83 26.49
C GLY A 190 5.67 -28.01 25.23
N GLY A 191 4.70 -27.27 24.69
CA GLY A 191 4.92 -26.29 23.63
C GLY A 191 5.44 -24.94 24.15
N TYR A 192 5.78 -24.04 23.23
CA TYR A 192 6.16 -22.66 23.60
C TYR A 192 4.92 -21.81 23.88
N ALA A 193 4.99 -20.94 24.90
CA ALA A 193 3.96 -19.94 25.21
C ALA A 193 4.60 -18.65 25.74
N PRO A 194 4.15 -17.47 25.28
CA PRO A 194 4.57 -16.17 25.83
C PRO A 194 4.13 -16.04 27.30
N LYS A 195 4.85 -15.24 28.10
CA LYS A 195 4.56 -15.04 29.55
C LYS A 195 3.39 -14.10 29.78
N ALA A 196 3.29 -13.04 28.96
CA ALA A 196 2.29 -11.98 29.10
C ALA A 196 1.79 -11.44 27.76
N LEU A 197 0.58 -10.89 27.80
CA LEU A 197 -0.01 -10.09 26.74
C LEU A 197 -0.42 -8.73 27.30
N TYR A 198 0.11 -7.67 26.72
CA TYR A 198 -0.21 -6.29 27.07
C TYR A 198 -0.94 -5.56 25.94
N TRP A 199 -1.66 -4.52 26.31
CA TRP A 199 -2.20 -3.51 25.42
C TRP A 199 -1.42 -2.20 25.57
N ASN A 200 -0.79 -1.71 24.52
CA ASN A 200 -0.18 -0.39 24.49
C ASN A 200 -1.28 0.67 24.40
N THR A 201 -1.71 1.16 25.54
CA THR A 201 -2.79 2.15 25.69
C THR A 201 -2.28 3.58 25.69
N SER A 202 -3.18 4.55 25.67
CA SER A 202 -2.89 5.98 25.78
C SER A 202 -4.10 6.73 26.34
N SER A 203 -3.90 8.01 26.70
CA SER A 203 -4.99 8.91 27.15
C SER A 203 -6.12 9.07 26.11
N TRP A 204 -5.88 8.73 24.85
CA TRP A 204 -6.89 8.69 23.81
C TRP A 204 -7.99 7.66 24.08
N TRP A 205 -7.61 6.48 24.61
CA TRP A 205 -8.55 5.39 24.89
C TRP A 205 -8.92 5.26 26.36
N ALA A 206 -8.03 5.70 27.26
CA ALA A 206 -8.18 5.53 28.71
C ALA A 206 -7.88 6.86 29.42
N LYS A 207 -8.89 7.47 30.04
CA LYS A 207 -8.77 8.76 30.73
C LYS A 207 -8.18 8.63 32.14
N ASP A 208 -8.08 7.41 32.66
CA ASP A 208 -7.55 7.07 34.00
C ASP A 208 -5.99 7.05 34.04
N LEU A 209 -5.33 7.43 32.95
CA LEU A 209 -3.87 7.42 32.85
C LEU A 209 -3.19 8.70 33.34
N GLU A 210 -3.95 9.77 33.55
CA GLU A 210 -3.42 10.99 34.13
C GLU A 210 -2.98 10.72 35.60
N ASN A 211 -1.69 10.96 35.89
CA ASN A 211 -1.04 10.62 37.16
C ASN A 211 -0.98 9.10 37.48
N ALA A 212 -1.12 8.23 36.50
CA ALA A 212 -0.95 6.80 36.69
C ALA A 212 0.49 6.45 37.09
N VAL A 213 0.60 5.45 37.94
CA VAL A 213 1.90 4.85 38.33
C VAL A 213 1.88 3.37 38.01
N SER A 214 3.07 2.79 37.77
CA SER A 214 3.18 1.34 37.52
C SER A 214 2.64 0.52 38.71
N GLY A 215 2.02 -0.60 38.36
CA GLY A 215 1.46 -1.56 39.31
C GLY A 215 1.11 -2.86 38.58
N ASP A 216 0.48 -3.82 39.28
CA ASP A 216 0.28 -5.19 38.78
C ASP A 216 -0.44 -5.30 37.43
N SER A 217 -1.24 -4.32 37.05
CA SER A 217 -1.99 -4.32 35.79
C SER A 217 -1.67 -3.20 34.81
N LEU A 218 -0.79 -2.29 35.17
CA LEU A 218 -0.41 -1.13 34.36
C LEU A 218 1.09 -0.82 34.53
N GLU A 219 1.79 -0.77 33.42
CA GLU A 219 3.16 -0.29 33.35
C GLU A 219 3.20 1.13 32.80
N VAL A 220 3.99 1.98 33.40
CA VAL A 220 4.25 3.36 33.00
C VAL A 220 5.72 3.48 32.63
N LEU A 221 5.98 3.54 31.33
CA LEU A 221 7.33 3.52 30.78
C LEU A 221 7.76 4.93 30.36
N GLN A 222 8.94 5.36 30.84
CA GLN A 222 9.56 6.57 30.33
C GLN A 222 10.46 6.21 29.14
N ILE A 223 10.17 6.79 27.97
CA ILE A 223 10.91 6.55 26.73
C ILE A 223 11.56 7.83 26.23
N GLY A 224 12.56 7.74 25.34
CA GLY A 224 13.22 8.90 24.76
C GLY A 224 14.70 9.00 25.10
N GLY A 225 15.29 7.93 25.68
CA GLY A 225 16.71 7.88 26.02
C GLY A 225 17.60 8.19 24.82
N PHE A 226 18.66 9.00 25.08
CA PHE A 226 19.69 9.30 24.09
C PHE A 226 20.66 8.15 23.96
N ILE A 227 21.05 7.79 22.75
CA ILE A 227 21.96 6.69 22.41
C ILE A 227 23.25 7.31 21.89
N PRO A 228 24.29 7.41 22.71
CA PRO A 228 25.52 8.09 22.33
C PRO A 228 26.22 7.51 21.10
N GLU A 229 26.16 6.18 20.94
CA GLU A 229 26.77 5.45 19.83
C GLU A 229 26.14 5.78 18.48
N LEU A 230 24.82 6.10 18.47
CA LEU A 230 24.06 6.50 17.29
C LEU A 230 23.95 8.02 17.13
N GLY A 231 24.28 8.80 18.17
CA GLY A 231 24.16 10.25 18.19
C GLY A 231 22.70 10.75 18.12
N GLN A 232 21.73 9.90 18.46
CA GLN A 232 20.29 10.16 18.39
C GLN A 232 19.56 9.60 19.61
N SER A 233 18.39 10.14 19.92
CA SER A 233 17.48 9.55 20.89
C SER A 233 16.57 8.51 20.24
N SER A 234 16.04 7.60 21.04
CA SER A 234 15.07 6.62 20.56
C SER A 234 13.79 7.27 19.99
N LEU A 235 13.42 8.46 20.44
CA LEU A 235 12.27 9.22 19.88
C LEU A 235 12.60 9.79 18.50
N GLU A 236 13.81 10.28 18.28
CA GLU A 236 14.25 10.74 16.96
C GLU A 236 14.22 9.59 15.96
N ILE A 237 14.76 8.42 16.32
CA ILE A 237 14.73 7.21 15.50
C ILE A 237 13.28 6.79 15.21
N GLY A 238 12.44 6.72 16.25
CA GLY A 238 11.02 6.33 16.10
C GLY A 238 10.23 7.31 15.23
N THR A 239 10.55 8.61 15.26
CA THR A 239 9.94 9.61 14.38
C THR A 239 10.39 9.43 12.93
N LEU A 240 11.66 9.15 12.69
CA LEU A 240 12.17 8.87 11.35
C LEU A 240 11.54 7.59 10.79
N ALA A 241 11.43 6.53 11.60
CA ALA A 241 10.76 5.28 11.22
C ALA A 241 9.28 5.53 10.84
N ARG A 242 8.54 6.29 11.67
CA ARG A 242 7.16 6.68 11.33
C ARG A 242 7.08 7.47 10.02
N GLY A 243 8.06 8.33 9.76
CA GLY A 243 8.17 9.13 8.54
C GLY A 243 8.38 8.31 7.27
N MET A 244 8.66 7.00 7.36
CA MET A 244 8.75 6.10 6.20
C MET A 244 7.36 5.75 5.64
N HIS A 245 6.29 5.84 6.43
CA HIS A 245 4.91 5.64 5.97
C HIS A 245 4.40 6.85 5.16
N LYS A 246 5.12 7.17 4.09
CA LYS A 246 4.85 8.37 3.27
C LYS A 246 3.54 8.26 2.53
N SER A 247 3.14 7.07 2.08
CA SER A 247 1.84 6.83 1.44
C SER A 247 0.67 7.20 2.34
N GLN A 248 0.88 7.21 3.67
CA GLN A 248 -0.11 7.55 4.69
C GLN A 248 0.05 8.96 5.27
N GLY A 249 1.11 9.71 4.86
CA GLY A 249 1.32 11.09 5.27
C GLY A 249 1.81 11.27 6.71
N PHE A 250 2.57 10.33 7.26
CA PHE A 250 3.03 10.39 8.65
C PHE A 250 4.38 11.07 8.85
N ALA A 251 4.94 11.70 7.83
CA ALA A 251 6.11 12.55 8.00
C ALA A 251 5.75 13.78 8.87
N GLY A 252 6.63 14.15 9.77
CA GLY A 252 6.37 15.25 10.69
C GLY A 252 7.62 15.78 11.37
N ILE A 253 7.42 16.72 12.31
CA ILE A 253 8.50 17.27 13.13
C ILE A 253 9.05 16.17 14.03
N THR A 254 10.37 16.08 14.11
CA THR A 254 11.07 15.09 14.94
C THR A 254 10.79 15.32 16.41
N ASP A 255 10.28 14.28 17.09
CA ASP A 255 10.07 14.29 18.54
C ASP A 255 11.41 14.20 19.28
N ARG A 256 11.50 14.91 20.39
CA ARG A 256 12.68 14.94 21.29
C ARG A 256 12.24 15.01 22.74
N GLY A 257 13.18 14.68 23.64
CA GLY A 257 12.97 14.68 25.08
C GLY A 257 12.36 13.37 25.56
N GLU A 258 11.72 13.40 26.74
CA GLU A 258 11.10 12.22 27.33
C GLU A 258 9.60 12.14 27.01
N ARG A 259 9.07 10.93 26.89
CA ARG A 259 7.67 10.62 26.68
C ARG A 259 7.26 9.47 27.59
N THR A 260 6.01 9.48 28.00
CA THR A 260 5.43 8.41 28.78
C THR A 260 4.59 7.52 27.89
N GLU A 261 4.81 6.22 27.96
CA GLU A 261 4.02 5.17 27.33
C GLU A 261 3.39 4.27 28.38
N TYR A 262 2.27 3.66 28.03
CA TYR A 262 1.46 2.89 28.95
C TYR A 262 1.18 1.50 28.40
N LEU A 263 1.43 0.45 29.19
CA LEU A 263 1.11 -0.92 28.87
C LEU A 263 0.14 -1.49 29.92
N ARG A 264 -1.05 -1.88 29.49
CA ARG A 264 -2.04 -2.52 30.36
C ARG A 264 -1.98 -4.02 30.17
N LEU A 265 -1.76 -4.76 31.26
CA LEU A 265 -1.76 -6.22 31.23
C LEU A 265 -3.18 -6.72 30.90
N LEU A 266 -3.29 -7.52 29.85
CA LEU A 266 -4.53 -8.18 29.44
C LEU A 266 -4.60 -9.63 29.90
N LYS A 267 -3.48 -10.36 29.80
CA LYS A 267 -3.36 -11.79 30.10
C LYS A 267 -1.95 -12.15 30.59
N GLY A 268 -1.85 -13.21 31.36
CA GLY A 268 -0.58 -13.70 31.88
C GLY A 268 -0.16 -13.02 33.16
N GLU A 269 1.15 -12.97 33.42
CA GLU A 269 1.75 -12.40 34.61
C GLU A 269 2.53 -11.12 34.28
N PRO A 270 2.62 -10.14 35.21
CA PRO A 270 3.44 -8.94 35.02
C PRO A 270 4.89 -9.30 34.69
N ILE A 271 5.49 -8.51 33.80
CA ILE A 271 6.87 -8.65 33.34
C ILE A 271 7.75 -7.58 34.02
N ASP A 272 8.96 -7.92 34.38
CA ASP A 272 9.98 -6.94 34.74
C ASP A 272 10.52 -6.27 33.48
N TRP A 273 10.21 -5.00 33.29
CA TRP A 273 10.65 -4.17 32.16
C TRP A 273 12.01 -3.51 32.39
N THR A 274 12.71 -3.86 33.47
CA THR A 274 14.06 -3.33 33.70
C THR A 274 15.00 -3.86 32.62
N PRO A 275 15.68 -2.99 31.88
CA PRO A 275 16.66 -3.43 30.90
C PRO A 275 17.72 -4.33 31.55
N PRO A 276 18.13 -5.43 30.91
CA PRO A 276 19.17 -6.28 31.45
C PRO A 276 20.45 -5.47 31.61
N THR A 277 21.17 -5.68 32.72
CA THR A 277 22.50 -5.11 32.88
C THR A 277 23.37 -5.73 31.79
N PHE A 278 24.02 -4.92 30.95
CA PHE A 278 24.86 -5.41 29.86
C PHE A 278 25.93 -6.33 30.39
N VAL A 279 25.78 -7.61 30.13
CA VAL A 279 26.88 -8.59 30.24
C VAL A 279 27.44 -8.71 28.84
N ALA A 280 28.73 -8.46 28.68
CA ALA A 280 29.43 -8.63 27.41
C ALA A 280 29.06 -10.01 26.82
N SER A 281 28.37 -10.01 25.68
CA SER A 281 27.87 -11.23 25.05
C SER A 281 29.04 -12.16 24.70
N SER A 282 28.90 -13.42 25.04
CA SER A 282 29.75 -14.50 24.48
C SER A 282 29.33 -14.90 23.06
N ALA A 283 28.31 -14.25 22.50
CA ALA A 283 27.89 -14.47 21.12
C ALA A 283 29.02 -14.06 20.16
N PRO A 284 29.24 -14.79 19.08
CA PRO A 284 30.28 -14.48 18.11
C PRO A 284 30.03 -13.09 17.50
N MET A 285 31.01 -12.21 17.64
CA MET A 285 30.98 -10.86 17.09
C MET A 285 30.93 -10.92 15.55
N PRO A 286 30.09 -10.10 14.86
CA PRO A 286 30.28 -9.88 13.44
C PRO A 286 31.71 -9.45 13.17
N ILE A 287 32.33 -9.97 12.12
CA ILE A 287 33.71 -9.58 11.76
C ILE A 287 33.64 -8.14 11.22
N PRO A 288 34.16 -7.14 11.96
CA PRO A 288 34.10 -5.76 11.47
C PRO A 288 34.88 -5.62 10.16
N GLY A 289 34.33 -4.90 9.18
CA GLY A 289 34.93 -4.73 7.86
C GLY A 289 34.72 -5.92 6.91
N LEU A 290 33.81 -6.82 7.22
CA LEU A 290 33.34 -7.83 6.27
C LEU A 290 32.15 -7.26 5.48
N TYR A 291 32.29 -7.21 4.14
CA TYR A 291 31.24 -6.84 3.22
C TYR A 291 30.94 -8.00 2.28
N ALA A 292 29.68 -8.27 2.02
CA ALA A 292 29.27 -9.27 1.04
C ALA A 292 28.01 -8.83 0.30
N GLU A 293 27.98 -9.07 -1.01
CA GLU A 293 26.83 -8.77 -1.86
C GLU A 293 26.62 -9.85 -2.91
N TRP A 294 25.39 -9.96 -3.40
CA TRP A 294 25.02 -10.80 -4.52
C TRP A 294 24.39 -9.91 -5.61
N THR A 295 25.18 -9.60 -6.64
CA THR A 295 24.77 -8.68 -7.71
C THR A 295 24.44 -9.42 -8.99
N ALA A 296 23.44 -8.93 -9.71
CA ALA A 296 22.96 -9.46 -10.98
C ALA A 296 23.01 -8.40 -12.08
N ASP A 297 23.07 -8.85 -13.34
CA ASP A 297 23.19 -7.99 -14.53
C ASP A 297 21.85 -7.33 -14.94
N SER A 298 20.72 -7.74 -14.34
CA SER A 298 19.39 -7.22 -14.60
C SER A 298 18.49 -7.37 -13.37
N PRO A 299 17.50 -6.50 -13.18
CA PRO A 299 16.48 -6.70 -12.14
C PRO A 299 15.42 -7.75 -12.52
N TYR A 300 15.42 -8.24 -13.77
CA TYR A 300 14.37 -9.12 -14.30
C TYR A 300 14.90 -10.54 -14.52
N LEU A 301 14.41 -11.49 -13.72
CA LEU A 301 14.72 -12.91 -13.86
C LEU A 301 13.57 -13.59 -14.63
N VAL A 302 13.79 -13.91 -15.90
CA VAL A 302 12.81 -14.61 -16.76
C VAL A 302 13.08 -16.12 -16.76
N ASP A 303 14.21 -16.57 -17.31
CA ASP A 303 14.61 -17.99 -17.36
C ASP A 303 15.87 -18.19 -16.51
N SER A 304 16.90 -17.41 -16.80
CA SER A 304 18.15 -17.38 -16.05
C SER A 304 18.78 -16.00 -16.12
N LEU A 305 19.59 -15.67 -15.12
CA LEU A 305 20.25 -14.38 -15.02
C LEU A 305 21.67 -14.57 -14.51
N GLN A 306 22.64 -13.94 -15.18
CA GLN A 306 24.00 -13.90 -14.69
C GLN A 306 24.07 -13.08 -13.42
N ALA A 307 24.67 -13.64 -12.40
CA ALA A 307 24.84 -13.00 -11.12
C ALA A 307 26.16 -13.45 -10.47
N ARG A 308 26.64 -12.64 -9.54
CA ARG A 308 27.93 -12.83 -8.88
C ARG A 308 27.84 -12.50 -7.43
N VAL A 309 28.42 -13.33 -6.58
CA VAL A 309 28.68 -13.01 -5.18
C VAL A 309 30.07 -12.42 -5.06
N THR A 310 30.16 -11.33 -4.33
CA THR A 310 31.42 -10.68 -3.96
C THR A 310 31.50 -10.57 -2.46
N VAL A 311 32.63 -11.00 -1.89
CA VAL A 311 32.95 -10.86 -0.47
C VAL A 311 34.23 -10.07 -0.35
N ILE A 312 34.22 -9.00 0.41
CA ILE A 312 35.36 -8.12 0.64
C ILE A 312 35.73 -8.21 2.13
N ASN A 313 37.00 -8.49 2.39
CA ASN A 313 37.54 -8.51 3.76
C ASN A 313 38.34 -7.25 4.01
N GLU A 314 37.75 -6.25 4.62
CA GLU A 314 38.41 -5.05 5.12
C GLU A 314 38.77 -5.16 6.61
N SER A 315 38.54 -6.34 7.21
CA SER A 315 38.93 -6.59 8.60
C SER A 315 40.46 -6.69 8.78
N ALA A 316 40.92 -6.63 10.00
CA ALA A 316 42.33 -6.78 10.32
C ALA A 316 42.83 -8.25 10.29
N GLU A 317 41.90 -9.22 10.16
CA GLU A 317 42.22 -10.64 10.26
C GLU A 317 41.87 -11.40 8.98
N ALA A 318 42.51 -12.54 8.75
CA ALA A 318 42.12 -13.46 7.69
C ALA A 318 40.80 -14.16 8.06
N ILE A 319 39.93 -14.32 7.08
CA ILE A 319 38.63 -14.98 7.22
C ILE A 319 38.55 -16.25 6.35
N ARG A 320 37.67 -17.16 6.73
CA ARG A 320 37.27 -18.31 5.93
C ARG A 320 35.83 -18.09 5.47
N VAL A 321 35.61 -18.22 4.18
CA VAL A 321 34.28 -18.06 3.56
C VAL A 321 33.93 -19.34 2.80
N ARG A 322 32.72 -19.85 2.99
CA ARG A 322 32.15 -20.88 2.13
C ARG A 322 30.67 -20.62 1.88
N ARG A 323 30.19 -21.10 0.72
CA ARG A 323 28.76 -21.18 0.46
C ARG A 323 28.17 -22.31 1.31
N ALA A 324 27.25 -22.00 2.21
CA ALA A 324 26.43 -23.01 2.87
C ALA A 324 25.35 -23.45 1.89
N LEU A 325 25.31 -24.73 1.59
CA LEU A 325 24.26 -25.34 0.76
C LEU A 325 23.11 -25.76 1.69
N ASP A 326 21.89 -25.64 1.18
CA ASP A 326 20.74 -26.18 1.89
C ASP A 326 20.99 -27.66 2.24
N LYS A 327 20.77 -28.01 3.50
CA LYS A 327 20.97 -29.38 4.02
C LYS A 327 20.18 -30.44 3.25
N ASN A 328 19.15 -30.04 2.52
CA ASN A 328 18.29 -30.91 1.73
C ASN A 328 18.79 -31.14 0.29
N SER A 329 19.81 -30.43 -0.17
CA SER A 329 20.27 -30.51 -1.57
C SER A 329 21.14 -31.74 -1.89
N GLY A 330 21.62 -32.48 -0.88
CA GLY A 330 22.53 -33.61 -1.07
C GLY A 330 23.89 -33.24 -1.72
N ALA A 331 24.15 -31.97 -1.95
CA ALA A 331 25.32 -31.49 -2.64
C ALA A 331 26.55 -31.45 -1.72
N HIS A 332 27.72 -31.71 -2.29
CA HIS A 332 28.98 -31.70 -1.56
C HIS A 332 29.26 -30.25 -1.07
N ILE A 333 29.49 -30.07 0.24
CA ILE A 333 29.81 -28.78 0.84
C ILE A 333 31.18 -28.33 0.29
N PRO A 334 31.28 -27.17 -0.37
CA PRO A 334 32.56 -26.70 -0.87
C PRO A 334 33.51 -26.38 0.26
N PRO A 335 34.85 -26.51 0.04
CA PRO A 335 35.84 -26.13 1.02
C PRO A 335 35.80 -24.62 1.31
N TYR A 336 36.29 -24.23 2.48
CA TYR A 336 36.44 -22.81 2.80
C TYR A 336 37.48 -22.17 1.88
N THR A 337 37.19 -20.95 1.43
CA THR A 337 38.14 -20.05 0.79
C THR A 337 38.73 -19.12 1.85
N PHE A 338 40.04 -19.03 1.92
CA PHE A 338 40.73 -18.09 2.80
C PHE A 338 40.84 -16.72 2.15
N LEU A 339 40.42 -15.69 2.85
CA LEU A 339 40.45 -14.31 2.38
C LEU A 339 41.27 -13.45 3.34
N GLN A 340 42.44 -13.02 2.89
CA GLN A 340 43.35 -12.15 3.68
C GLN A 340 42.78 -10.74 3.82
N PRO A 341 43.20 -9.95 4.83
CA PRO A 341 42.84 -8.53 4.94
C PRO A 341 43.07 -7.76 3.64
N GLY A 342 42.13 -6.88 3.27
CA GLY A 342 42.17 -6.06 2.09
C GLY A 342 41.95 -6.86 0.77
N LYS A 343 41.50 -8.13 0.82
CA LYS A 343 41.26 -8.95 -0.36
C LYS A 343 39.80 -9.17 -0.63
N THR A 344 39.50 -9.37 -1.91
CA THR A 344 38.15 -9.67 -2.44
C THR A 344 38.12 -11.11 -2.95
N TYR A 345 37.03 -11.81 -2.63
CA TYR A 345 36.67 -13.10 -3.22
C TYR A 345 35.38 -12.96 -3.99
N SER A 346 35.38 -13.35 -5.25
CA SER A 346 34.20 -13.21 -6.09
C SER A 346 34.01 -14.49 -6.95
N PHE A 347 32.77 -14.96 -7.03
CA PHE A 347 32.42 -16.15 -7.79
C PHE A 347 31.08 -16.03 -8.50
N PRO A 348 30.89 -16.70 -9.66
CA PRO A 348 29.61 -16.73 -10.34
C PRO A 348 28.55 -17.44 -9.48
N ALA A 349 27.37 -16.86 -9.44
CA ALA A 349 26.22 -17.39 -8.68
C ALA A 349 24.93 -17.05 -9.43
N ASN A 350 24.76 -17.65 -10.61
CA ASN A 350 23.66 -17.38 -11.52
C ASN A 350 22.31 -17.74 -10.89
N LEU A 351 21.28 -16.99 -11.26
CA LEU A 351 19.89 -17.18 -10.86
C LEU A 351 19.14 -17.96 -11.93
N TYR A 352 18.16 -18.77 -11.52
CA TYR A 352 17.31 -19.54 -12.41
C TYR A 352 15.86 -19.45 -11.95
N ALA A 353 14.93 -19.16 -12.86
CA ALA A 353 13.51 -18.96 -12.57
C ALA A 353 12.81 -20.22 -12.00
N ASN A 354 13.29 -21.42 -12.36
CA ASN A 354 12.79 -22.69 -11.85
C ASN A 354 13.48 -23.16 -10.54
N GLY A 355 14.41 -22.35 -10.01
CA GLY A 355 15.06 -22.61 -8.72
C GLY A 355 14.24 -22.05 -7.56
N GLN A 356 14.36 -22.66 -6.38
CA GLN A 356 13.91 -21.99 -5.17
C GLN A 356 14.77 -20.73 -4.98
N GLN A 357 14.16 -19.55 -5.08
CA GLN A 357 14.80 -18.27 -4.80
C GLN A 357 14.92 -18.09 -3.27
N GLY A 358 15.68 -18.96 -2.64
CA GLY A 358 16.19 -18.72 -1.30
C GLY A 358 17.38 -17.79 -1.36
N GLY A 359 17.57 -16.96 -0.34
CA GLY A 359 18.79 -16.18 -0.20
C GLY A 359 20.03 -17.10 -0.24
N MET A 360 21.16 -16.58 -0.75
CA MET A 360 22.41 -17.32 -0.67
C MET A 360 22.94 -17.25 0.76
N VAL A 361 23.23 -18.40 1.33
CA VAL A 361 23.78 -18.49 2.66
C VAL A 361 25.31 -18.67 2.57
N LEU A 362 26.05 -17.74 3.15
CA LEU A 362 27.50 -17.84 3.33
C LEU A 362 27.82 -18.11 4.80
N GLU A 363 28.64 -19.09 5.07
CA GLU A 363 29.27 -19.26 6.37
C GLU A 363 30.64 -18.56 6.37
N VAL A 364 30.86 -17.71 7.33
CA VAL A 364 32.12 -16.96 7.50
C VAL A 364 32.63 -17.23 8.91
N THR A 365 33.91 -17.53 9.01
CA THR A 365 34.61 -17.67 10.30
C THR A 365 35.92 -16.89 10.26
N ASN A 366 36.54 -16.62 11.44
CA ASN A 366 37.93 -16.19 11.44
C ASN A 366 38.86 -17.32 10.96
N ALA A 367 40.17 -17.04 10.83
CA ALA A 367 41.16 -17.99 10.35
C ALA A 367 41.23 -19.28 11.18
N ASP A 368 40.97 -19.20 12.48
CA ASP A 368 41.03 -20.33 13.43
C ASP A 368 39.71 -21.17 13.40
N GLY A 369 38.71 -20.77 12.63
CA GLY A 369 37.42 -21.44 12.55
C GLY A 369 36.52 -21.15 13.75
N LEU A 370 36.88 -20.17 14.55
CA LEU A 370 36.06 -19.64 15.65
C LEU A 370 35.08 -18.61 15.11
N TRP A 371 34.01 -18.35 15.86
CA TRP A 371 33.01 -17.33 15.58
C TRP A 371 32.31 -17.49 14.21
N PRO A 372 31.60 -18.62 13.99
CA PRO A 372 30.89 -18.81 12.75
C PRO A 372 29.77 -17.77 12.59
N GLN A 373 29.76 -17.10 11.46
CA GLN A 373 28.68 -16.18 11.05
C GLN A 373 27.98 -16.71 9.84
N THR A 374 26.69 -16.50 9.79
CA THR A 374 25.86 -16.83 8.63
C THR A 374 25.40 -15.54 7.98
N LEU A 375 25.89 -15.27 6.77
CA LEU A 375 25.41 -14.18 5.94
C LEU A 375 24.37 -14.70 4.98
N VAL A 376 23.20 -14.09 4.98
CA VAL A 376 22.14 -14.39 4.01
C VAL A 376 22.07 -13.26 3.01
N LEU A 377 22.37 -13.54 1.74
CA LEU A 377 22.39 -12.56 0.67
C LEU A 377 21.17 -12.73 -0.22
N SER A 378 20.51 -11.64 -0.52
CA SER A 378 19.48 -11.55 -1.55
C SER A 378 20.08 -10.97 -2.84
N PRO A 379 19.66 -11.45 -4.03
CA PRO A 379 20.22 -10.92 -5.27
C PRO A 379 19.66 -9.54 -5.58
N GLU A 380 20.56 -8.61 -5.92
CA GLU A 380 20.22 -7.23 -6.28
C GLU A 380 20.80 -6.84 -7.64
N TYR A 381 20.07 -6.04 -8.37
CA TYR A 381 20.58 -5.30 -9.51
C TYR A 381 21.11 -3.95 -9.03
N VAL A 382 22.39 -3.71 -9.26
CA VAL A 382 23.08 -2.48 -8.83
C VAL A 382 23.45 -1.65 -10.04
N THR A 383 23.08 -0.38 -10.01
CA THR A 383 23.40 0.60 -11.05
C THR A 383 23.76 1.93 -10.42
N SER A 384 24.25 2.87 -11.21
CA SER A 384 24.60 4.20 -10.74
C SER A 384 23.87 5.30 -11.50
N ASP A 385 23.39 6.28 -10.79
CA ASP A 385 22.85 7.53 -11.30
C ASP A 385 23.77 8.70 -10.89
N ARG A 386 23.99 9.66 -11.78
CA ARG A 386 24.92 10.78 -11.49
C ARG A 386 24.43 11.73 -10.42
N ILE A 387 23.13 11.74 -10.14
CA ILE A 387 22.50 12.63 -9.16
C ILE A 387 22.17 11.87 -7.87
N LYS A 388 21.63 10.65 -8.01
CA LYS A 388 21.14 9.83 -6.88
C LYS A 388 22.22 8.89 -6.32
N GLY A 389 23.35 8.71 -7.01
CA GLY A 389 24.41 7.81 -6.60
C GLY A 389 24.14 6.36 -6.97
N GLU A 390 24.48 5.44 -6.09
CA GLU A 390 24.22 4.02 -6.23
C GLU A 390 22.73 3.71 -6.04
N LEU A 391 22.16 2.96 -6.98
CA LEU A 391 20.77 2.51 -6.93
C LEU A 391 20.72 1.00 -6.90
N ARG A 392 20.05 0.44 -5.89
CA ARG A 392 19.85 -0.99 -5.68
C ARG A 392 18.40 -1.35 -5.89
N ARG A 393 18.16 -2.45 -6.59
CA ARG A 393 16.83 -2.99 -6.85
C ARG A 393 16.86 -4.50 -6.60
N PRO A 394 15.85 -5.07 -5.93
CA PRO A 394 15.73 -6.52 -5.82
C PRO A 394 15.58 -7.15 -7.21
N VAL A 395 16.20 -8.32 -7.40
CA VAL A 395 15.94 -9.11 -8.60
C VAL A 395 14.58 -9.79 -8.43
N GLN A 396 13.70 -9.60 -9.41
CA GLN A 396 12.34 -10.11 -9.40
C GLN A 396 12.14 -11.20 -10.44
N LEU A 397 11.43 -12.28 -10.06
CA LEU A 397 10.89 -13.23 -11.02
C LEU A 397 9.90 -12.49 -11.92
N THR A 398 10.10 -12.61 -13.23
CA THR A 398 9.46 -11.76 -14.21
C THR A 398 8.87 -12.61 -15.33
N PRO A 399 7.62 -12.44 -15.72
CA PRO A 399 7.07 -13.12 -16.88
C PRO A 399 7.81 -12.66 -18.13
N ARG A 400 7.98 -13.55 -19.13
CA ARG A 400 8.66 -13.22 -20.38
C ARG A 400 7.94 -12.12 -21.15
N TYR A 401 6.61 -12.07 -21.06
CA TYR A 401 5.77 -11.06 -21.68
C TYR A 401 4.78 -10.48 -20.66
N SER A 402 4.50 -9.20 -20.81
CA SER A 402 3.39 -8.54 -20.10
C SER A 402 2.66 -7.58 -21.03
N ILE A 403 1.49 -7.15 -20.60
CA ILE A 403 0.64 -6.24 -21.38
C ILE A 403 0.37 -4.98 -20.57
N SER A 404 0.22 -3.85 -21.28
CA SER A 404 -0.32 -2.63 -20.68
C SER A 404 -1.20 -1.88 -21.67
N TYR A 405 -2.02 -0.99 -21.17
CA TYR A 405 -2.98 -0.20 -21.94
C TYR A 405 -2.84 1.27 -21.61
N ASP A 406 -3.19 2.16 -22.57
CA ASP A 406 -3.14 3.62 -22.36
C ASP A 406 -4.24 4.11 -21.39
N VAL A 407 -5.17 3.24 -21.02
CA VAL A 407 -6.33 3.57 -20.17
C VAL A 407 -6.54 2.51 -19.10
N PRO A 408 -6.97 2.89 -17.89
CA PRO A 408 -7.29 1.93 -16.82
C PRO A 408 -8.63 1.20 -17.04
N CYS A 409 -9.51 1.77 -17.85
CA CYS A 409 -10.80 1.21 -18.26
C CYS A 409 -11.18 1.78 -19.62
N LEU A 410 -11.78 0.97 -20.50
CA LEU A 410 -12.24 1.40 -21.83
C LEU A 410 -13.76 1.59 -21.86
N VAL A 411 -14.21 2.79 -22.24
CA VAL A 411 -15.64 3.07 -22.48
C VAL A 411 -15.95 2.91 -23.97
N VAL A 412 -16.90 2.02 -24.30
CA VAL A 412 -17.24 1.68 -25.69
C VAL A 412 -18.72 2.02 -25.95
N GLY A 413 -18.98 3.21 -26.52
CA GLY A 413 -20.33 3.62 -26.94
C GLY A 413 -20.87 2.84 -28.15
N GLY A 414 -19.99 2.48 -29.09
CA GLY A 414 -20.29 1.66 -30.27
C GLY A 414 -19.06 0.93 -30.76
N SER A 415 -18.00 1.69 -31.10
CA SER A 415 -16.66 1.18 -31.39
C SER A 415 -15.61 2.11 -30.81
N ALA A 416 -14.50 1.54 -30.38
CA ALA A 416 -13.33 2.27 -29.87
C ALA A 416 -12.05 1.64 -30.44
N THR A 417 -10.98 2.43 -30.53
CA THR A 417 -9.62 1.93 -30.76
C THR A 417 -8.89 1.92 -29.43
N LEU A 418 -8.31 0.80 -29.07
CA LEU A 418 -7.52 0.61 -27.87
C LEU A 418 -6.03 0.49 -28.26
N ASN A 419 -5.19 1.29 -27.67
CA ASN A 419 -3.75 1.14 -27.76
C ASN A 419 -3.29 0.16 -26.70
N VAL A 420 -2.47 -0.78 -27.15
CA VAL A 420 -1.97 -1.90 -26.36
C VAL A 420 -0.45 -1.96 -26.52
N HIS A 421 0.24 -2.21 -25.42
CA HIS A 421 1.69 -2.34 -25.40
C HIS A 421 2.04 -3.74 -24.89
N LEU A 422 2.66 -4.53 -25.77
CA LEU A 422 3.23 -5.83 -25.42
C LEU A 422 4.69 -5.63 -25.03
N HIS A 423 5.01 -5.90 -23.77
CA HIS A 423 6.36 -5.79 -23.22
C HIS A 423 7.02 -7.16 -23.22
N ARG A 424 8.34 -7.18 -23.40
CA ARG A 424 9.18 -8.38 -23.37
C ARG A 424 10.38 -8.16 -22.46
N TYR A 425 10.70 -9.17 -21.65
CA TYR A 425 11.77 -9.14 -20.65
C TYR A 425 12.82 -10.23 -20.91
N GLY A 426 13.96 -10.15 -20.23
CA GLY A 426 15.06 -11.10 -20.37
C GLY A 426 15.87 -10.90 -21.64
N ALA A 427 16.34 -11.99 -22.21
CA ALA A 427 17.05 -11.96 -23.49
C ALA A 427 16.11 -11.49 -24.61
N LEU A 428 16.60 -10.58 -25.47
CA LEU A 428 15.80 -9.92 -26.51
C LEU A 428 16.27 -10.34 -27.94
N PRO A 429 16.19 -11.63 -28.33
CA PRO A 429 16.46 -12.04 -29.70
C PRO A 429 15.38 -11.52 -30.66
N GLU A 430 15.60 -11.62 -31.96
CA GLU A 430 14.50 -11.45 -32.93
C GLU A 430 13.52 -12.60 -32.76
N GLU A 431 12.21 -12.26 -32.59
CA GLU A 431 11.18 -13.23 -32.29
C GLU A 431 9.81 -12.80 -32.80
N SER A 432 8.98 -13.76 -33.20
CA SER A 432 7.59 -13.52 -33.58
C SER A 432 6.67 -14.28 -32.64
N VAL A 433 5.69 -13.58 -32.08
CA VAL A 433 4.66 -14.14 -31.20
C VAL A 433 3.27 -13.83 -31.76
N GLN A 434 2.31 -14.63 -31.43
CA GLN A 434 0.91 -14.41 -31.82
C GLN A 434 0.12 -14.03 -30.58
N LEU A 435 -0.45 -12.83 -30.59
CA LEU A 435 -1.25 -12.26 -29.52
C LEU A 435 -2.72 -12.38 -29.91
N TYR A 436 -3.55 -12.91 -29.02
CA TYR A 436 -4.98 -12.90 -29.19
C TYR A 436 -5.69 -12.32 -27.95
N PHE A 437 -6.90 -11.80 -28.19
CA PHE A 437 -7.72 -11.16 -27.16
C PHE A 437 -9.05 -11.87 -27.01
N GLN A 438 -9.41 -12.14 -25.78
CA GLN A 438 -10.72 -12.61 -25.38
C GLN A 438 -11.51 -11.46 -24.79
N GLY A 439 -12.63 -11.07 -25.43
CA GLY A 439 -13.55 -10.08 -24.92
C GLY A 439 -14.74 -10.74 -24.23
N ASP A 440 -15.04 -10.36 -22.99
CA ASP A 440 -16.33 -10.61 -22.35
C ASP A 440 -17.20 -9.36 -22.53
N GLY A 441 -18.40 -9.52 -23.09
CA GLY A 441 -19.30 -8.40 -23.38
C GLY A 441 -18.90 -7.47 -24.53
N VAL A 442 -17.83 -7.78 -25.28
CA VAL A 442 -17.37 -7.00 -26.44
C VAL A 442 -16.84 -7.90 -27.56
N PHE A 443 -16.85 -7.39 -28.80
CA PHE A 443 -16.13 -7.97 -29.92
C PHE A 443 -14.78 -7.32 -30.08
N VAL A 444 -13.75 -8.12 -30.29
CA VAL A 444 -12.37 -7.67 -30.50
C VAL A 444 -11.94 -8.07 -31.92
N GLY A 445 -11.02 -7.29 -32.49
CA GLY A 445 -10.38 -7.59 -33.77
C GLY A 445 -9.62 -8.92 -33.74
N LYS A 446 -9.23 -9.39 -34.92
CA LYS A 446 -8.52 -10.67 -35.08
C LYS A 446 -7.15 -10.67 -34.37
N ASP A 447 -6.68 -11.89 -34.10
CA ASP A 447 -5.32 -12.18 -33.61
C ASP A 447 -4.26 -11.37 -34.35
N SER A 448 -3.28 -10.86 -33.59
CA SER A 448 -2.21 -10.04 -34.11
C SER A 448 -0.88 -10.80 -34.09
N ALA A 449 -0.27 -11.02 -35.25
CA ALA A 449 1.11 -11.46 -35.31
C ALA A 449 2.03 -10.28 -34.98
N VAL A 450 2.86 -10.44 -33.96
CA VAL A 450 3.79 -9.42 -33.45
C VAL A 450 5.19 -9.90 -33.65
N ARG A 451 6.02 -9.11 -34.37
CA ARG A 451 7.45 -9.40 -34.59
C ARG A 451 8.30 -8.41 -33.84
N PHE A 452 9.04 -8.88 -32.88
CA PHE A 452 10.06 -8.11 -32.17
C PHE A 452 11.39 -8.18 -32.93
N LEU A 453 12.02 -7.04 -33.12
CA LEU A 453 13.40 -6.98 -33.57
C LEU A 453 14.37 -7.32 -32.42
N ALA A 454 15.62 -7.70 -32.75
CA ALA A 454 16.63 -7.91 -31.72
C ALA A 454 16.83 -6.62 -30.88
N GLY A 455 16.87 -6.74 -29.56
CA GLY A 455 16.98 -5.62 -28.63
C GLY A 455 15.70 -4.83 -28.38
N GLN A 456 14.62 -5.08 -29.10
CA GLN A 456 13.33 -4.40 -28.89
C GLN A 456 12.59 -5.03 -27.71
N SER A 457 12.22 -4.23 -26.72
CA SER A 457 11.53 -4.68 -25.50
C SER A 457 10.03 -4.37 -25.48
N VAL A 458 9.55 -3.46 -26.34
CA VAL A 458 8.13 -3.04 -26.37
C VAL A 458 7.62 -3.01 -27.82
N MET A 459 6.40 -3.50 -28.00
CA MET A 459 5.64 -3.38 -29.24
C MET A 459 4.33 -2.65 -28.97
N HIS A 460 4.05 -1.66 -29.81
CA HIS A 460 2.80 -0.88 -29.77
C HIS A 460 1.82 -1.40 -30.80
N LEU A 461 0.59 -1.66 -30.36
CA LEU A 461 -0.49 -2.18 -31.19
C LEU A 461 -1.74 -1.31 -31.01
N SER A 462 -2.58 -1.26 -32.04
CA SER A 462 -3.90 -0.67 -31.95
C SER A 462 -4.95 -1.70 -32.36
N ILE A 463 -5.90 -1.97 -31.47
CA ILE A 463 -6.95 -2.95 -31.69
C ILE A 463 -8.33 -2.29 -31.71
N ALA A 464 -9.23 -2.80 -32.55
CA ALA A 464 -10.61 -2.34 -32.60
C ALA A 464 -11.47 -3.14 -31.61
N VAL A 465 -12.15 -2.44 -30.69
CA VAL A 465 -13.10 -3.00 -29.75
C VAL A 465 -14.51 -2.48 -30.10
N ARG A 466 -15.51 -3.35 -30.13
CA ARG A 466 -16.88 -2.98 -30.53
C ARG A 466 -17.90 -3.53 -29.56
N LYS A 467 -18.94 -2.73 -29.31
CA LYS A 467 -20.14 -3.18 -28.59
C LYS A 467 -20.86 -4.25 -29.40
N PRO A 468 -21.36 -5.35 -28.82
CA PRO A 468 -22.14 -6.34 -29.52
C PRO A 468 -23.44 -5.72 -30.07
N THR A 469 -23.76 -5.97 -31.36
CA THR A 469 -25.02 -5.55 -31.99
C THR A 469 -26.21 -6.44 -31.58
N ARG A 470 -25.93 -7.65 -31.08
CA ARG A 470 -26.90 -8.60 -30.52
C ARG A 470 -26.22 -9.25 -29.29
N GLY A 471 -26.39 -8.67 -28.13
CA GLY A 471 -25.97 -9.21 -26.86
C GLY A 471 -27.15 -9.51 -25.94
N LYS A 472 -26.91 -10.16 -24.80
CA LYS A 472 -27.91 -10.22 -23.72
C LYS A 472 -28.27 -8.78 -23.39
N ALA A 473 -29.55 -8.41 -23.66
CA ALA A 473 -30.05 -7.08 -23.29
C ALA A 473 -29.77 -6.86 -21.81
N GLY A 474 -28.97 -5.81 -21.51
CA GLY A 474 -28.63 -5.43 -20.13
C GLY A 474 -27.17 -5.61 -19.70
N GLN A 475 -26.30 -6.23 -20.51
CA GLN A 475 -24.87 -6.28 -20.14
C GLN A 475 -24.20 -4.93 -20.43
N THR A 476 -23.81 -4.21 -19.38
CA THR A 476 -23.22 -2.85 -19.44
C THR A 476 -21.75 -2.81 -19.03
N ARG A 477 -21.21 -3.94 -18.57
CA ARG A 477 -19.83 -4.14 -18.12
C ARG A 477 -19.23 -5.38 -18.78
N GLY A 478 -17.95 -5.31 -19.11
CA GLY A 478 -17.21 -6.42 -19.69
C GLY A 478 -15.72 -6.34 -19.34
N SER A 479 -14.93 -7.22 -19.95
CA SER A 479 -13.48 -7.21 -19.81
C SER A 479 -12.80 -7.63 -21.11
N LEU A 480 -11.52 -7.27 -21.24
CA LEU A 480 -10.64 -7.68 -22.30
C LEU A 480 -9.41 -8.34 -21.69
N THR A 481 -9.17 -9.59 -22.02
CA THR A 481 -8.03 -10.36 -21.55
C THR A 481 -7.15 -10.76 -22.73
N ALA A 482 -5.84 -10.61 -22.59
CA ALA A 482 -4.87 -10.93 -23.62
C ALA A 482 -4.10 -12.21 -23.31
N TYR A 483 -3.82 -12.99 -24.34
CA TYR A 483 -3.08 -14.26 -24.25
C TYR A 483 -2.07 -14.36 -25.37
N LEU A 484 -1.00 -15.13 -25.18
CA LEU A 484 -0.17 -15.62 -26.27
C LEU A 484 -0.83 -16.89 -26.82
N HIS A 485 -0.64 -17.11 -28.13
CA HIS A 485 -1.23 -18.27 -28.80
C HIS A 485 -0.60 -19.58 -28.27
N GLY A 486 -1.45 -20.47 -27.81
CA GLY A 486 -1.04 -21.73 -27.21
C GLY A 486 -0.94 -21.70 -25.66
N ASP A 487 -1.04 -20.53 -25.04
CA ASP A 487 -1.05 -20.39 -23.59
C ASP A 487 -2.48 -20.30 -23.05
N GLU A 488 -2.76 -20.95 -21.94
CA GLU A 488 -4.02 -20.87 -21.21
C GLU A 488 -3.98 -19.77 -20.12
N VAL A 489 -2.79 -19.24 -19.83
CA VAL A 489 -2.59 -18.23 -18.79
C VAL A 489 -2.64 -16.83 -19.43
N PRO A 490 -3.46 -15.91 -18.89
CA PRO A 490 -3.52 -14.54 -19.37
C PRO A 490 -2.20 -13.80 -19.10
N LEU A 491 -1.91 -12.81 -19.96
CA LEU A 491 -0.79 -11.90 -19.74
C LEU A 491 -1.05 -11.01 -18.52
N MET A 492 -0.01 -10.79 -17.73
CA MET A 492 -0.04 -9.89 -16.59
C MET A 492 0.31 -8.46 -17.01
N THR A 493 -0.10 -7.50 -16.19
CA THR A 493 0.32 -6.09 -16.28
C THR A 493 1.34 -5.79 -15.19
N ALA A 494 2.39 -5.03 -15.53
CA ALA A 494 3.34 -4.51 -14.57
C ALA A 494 2.94 -3.11 -14.10
N ILE A 495 2.79 -2.91 -12.80
CA ILE A 495 2.64 -1.60 -12.18
C ILE A 495 4.01 -1.20 -11.61
N PRO A 496 4.66 -0.16 -12.16
CA PRO A 496 5.98 0.25 -11.70
C PRO A 496 5.88 1.07 -10.40
N ILE A 497 6.54 0.61 -9.34
CA ILE A 497 6.72 1.38 -8.10
C ILE A 497 8.07 2.11 -8.19
N ARG A 498 8.06 3.45 -8.09
CA ARG A 498 9.22 4.31 -8.36
C ARG A 498 9.37 5.44 -7.32
N TYR A 499 9.13 5.14 -6.05
CA TYR A 499 9.30 6.11 -4.96
C TYR A 499 10.70 6.04 -4.36
N ASP A 500 11.35 7.18 -4.16
CA ASP A 500 12.76 7.25 -3.72
C ASP A 500 13.02 6.70 -2.30
N HIS A 501 12.00 6.55 -1.48
CA HIS A 501 12.13 6.07 -0.10
C HIS A 501 12.00 4.55 0.06
N ILE A 502 11.65 3.85 -1.03
CA ILE A 502 11.51 2.40 -1.07
C ILE A 502 12.18 1.83 -2.33
N PRO A 503 12.53 0.54 -2.36
CA PRO A 503 13.13 -0.08 -3.54
C PRO A 503 12.22 0.02 -4.77
N HIS A 504 12.79 0.40 -5.91
CA HIS A 504 12.08 0.39 -7.19
C HIS A 504 11.81 -1.04 -7.63
N GLN A 505 10.55 -1.36 -7.94
CA GLN A 505 10.14 -2.70 -8.36
C GLN A 505 8.90 -2.65 -9.25
N GLU A 506 8.52 -3.78 -9.84
CA GLU A 506 7.27 -4.00 -10.56
C GLU A 506 6.32 -4.85 -9.71
N VAL A 507 5.05 -4.45 -9.67
CA VAL A 507 3.97 -5.28 -9.12
C VAL A 507 3.24 -5.93 -10.29
N TRP A 508 3.19 -7.25 -10.30
CA TRP A 508 2.55 -8.03 -11.35
C TRP A 508 1.10 -8.31 -10.97
N VAL A 509 0.17 -7.73 -11.73
CA VAL A 509 -1.28 -7.85 -11.51
C VAL A 509 -1.96 -8.49 -12.72
N ASP A 510 -3.23 -8.88 -12.55
CA ASP A 510 -4.06 -9.32 -13.69
C ASP A 510 -4.05 -8.28 -14.80
N GLY A 511 -3.72 -8.69 -16.01
CA GLY A 511 -3.66 -7.84 -17.19
C GLY A 511 -5.00 -7.69 -17.92
N SER A 512 -6.11 -8.10 -17.32
CA SER A 512 -7.43 -7.88 -17.89
C SER A 512 -7.86 -6.41 -17.77
N LEU A 513 -8.32 -5.83 -18.90
CA LEU A 513 -8.80 -4.46 -18.95
C LEU A 513 -10.32 -4.42 -18.73
N PRO A 514 -10.84 -3.70 -17.73
CA PRO A 514 -12.28 -3.45 -17.59
C PRO A 514 -12.84 -2.67 -18.78
N ILE A 515 -14.07 -3.03 -19.20
CA ILE A 515 -14.75 -2.37 -20.30
C ILE A 515 -16.17 -1.98 -19.89
N VAL A 516 -16.54 -0.74 -20.20
CA VAL A 516 -17.90 -0.21 -20.02
C VAL A 516 -18.59 -0.10 -21.38
N THR A 517 -19.73 -0.77 -21.52
CA THR A 517 -20.58 -0.76 -22.73
C THR A 517 -21.95 -0.12 -22.49
N ALA A 518 -22.14 0.56 -21.36
CA ALA A 518 -23.38 1.26 -21.01
C ALA A 518 -23.66 2.41 -21.98
N ASP A 519 -24.94 2.75 -22.12
CA ASP A 519 -25.35 3.95 -22.82
C ASP A 519 -25.15 5.17 -21.89
N ILE A 520 -24.16 6.00 -22.23
CA ILE A 520 -23.81 7.19 -21.48
C ILE A 520 -23.97 8.40 -22.39
N THR A 521 -24.86 9.28 -22.03
CA THR A 521 -25.06 10.54 -22.75
C THR A 521 -24.12 11.61 -22.16
N VAL A 522 -23.36 12.28 -23.03
CA VAL A 522 -22.48 13.40 -22.66
C VAL A 522 -22.77 14.57 -23.58
N PRO A 523 -23.08 15.77 -23.07
CA PRO A 523 -23.26 16.96 -23.89
C PRO A 523 -21.98 17.30 -24.66
N LYS A 524 -22.12 17.78 -25.88
CA LYS A 524 -20.98 18.23 -26.69
C LYS A 524 -20.43 19.55 -26.18
N GLY A 525 -19.12 19.73 -26.32
CA GLY A 525 -18.45 21.00 -26.04
C GLY A 525 -18.13 21.26 -24.56
N LEU A 526 -18.21 20.24 -23.71
CA LEU A 526 -17.72 20.33 -22.35
C LEU A 526 -16.20 20.54 -22.34
N GLN A 527 -15.75 21.61 -21.70
CA GLN A 527 -14.35 21.89 -21.43
C GLN A 527 -14.14 21.94 -19.92
N VAL A 528 -13.32 21.04 -19.40
CA VAL A 528 -13.16 20.83 -17.97
C VAL A 528 -11.74 21.13 -17.54
N GLY A 529 -11.60 21.97 -16.51
CA GLY A 529 -10.35 22.16 -15.78
C GLY A 529 -10.17 21.06 -14.75
N TYR A 530 -8.95 20.56 -14.59
CA TYR A 530 -8.64 19.60 -13.54
C TYR A 530 -7.42 20.10 -12.73
N ILE A 531 -7.57 20.15 -11.41
CA ILE A 531 -6.51 20.46 -10.45
C ILE A 531 -6.15 19.18 -9.70
N ASP A 532 -4.86 18.79 -9.75
CA ASP A 532 -4.38 17.55 -9.15
C ASP A 532 -4.54 17.52 -7.62
N GLY A 533 -4.97 16.39 -7.12
CA GLY A 533 -4.98 16.00 -5.71
C GLY A 533 -3.92 14.93 -5.40
N ALA A 534 -4.28 13.93 -4.62
CA ALA A 534 -3.39 12.81 -4.28
C ALA A 534 -3.13 11.83 -5.45
N GLY A 535 -3.86 11.97 -6.54
CA GLY A 535 -3.81 11.12 -7.73
C GLY A 535 -5.05 10.24 -7.87
N ASP A 536 -5.75 10.41 -9.01
CA ASP A 536 -6.91 9.61 -9.40
C ASP A 536 -7.03 9.51 -10.92
N ASP A 537 -7.93 8.66 -11.40
CA ASP A 537 -8.17 8.45 -12.83
C ASP A 537 -9.28 9.35 -13.39
N ALA A 538 -9.71 10.41 -12.70
CA ALA A 538 -10.76 11.32 -13.16
C ALA A 538 -10.44 11.95 -14.52
N PRO A 539 -9.22 12.45 -14.81
CA PRO A 539 -8.89 12.97 -16.13
C PRO A 539 -9.05 11.95 -17.24
N GLU A 540 -8.64 10.72 -17.00
CA GLU A 540 -8.72 9.61 -17.95
C GLU A 540 -10.18 9.18 -18.14
N ALA A 541 -10.98 9.09 -17.07
CA ALA A 541 -12.41 8.82 -17.13
C ALA A 541 -13.17 9.89 -17.95
N MET A 542 -12.85 11.17 -17.74
CA MET A 542 -13.42 12.29 -18.54
C MET A 542 -13.06 12.17 -20.02
N LYS A 543 -11.80 11.85 -20.36
CA LYS A 543 -11.37 11.64 -21.75
C LYS A 543 -12.08 10.47 -22.40
N GLN A 544 -12.30 9.36 -21.67
CA GLN A 544 -13.09 8.22 -22.16
C GLN A 544 -14.54 8.60 -22.49
N LEU A 545 -15.08 9.60 -21.82
CA LEU A 545 -16.38 10.20 -22.12
C LEU A 545 -16.34 11.23 -23.27
N GLY A 546 -15.17 11.46 -23.88
CA GLY A 546 -15.00 12.45 -24.96
C GLY A 546 -14.97 13.91 -24.48
N VAL A 547 -14.68 14.14 -23.20
CA VAL A 547 -14.58 15.47 -22.61
C VAL A 547 -13.15 16.00 -22.76
N GLU A 548 -13.01 17.27 -23.16
CA GLU A 548 -11.73 17.95 -23.21
C GLU A 548 -11.29 18.39 -21.82
N VAL A 549 -10.11 17.91 -21.38
CA VAL A 549 -9.56 18.17 -20.03
C VAL A 549 -8.31 19.03 -20.10
N LYS A 550 -8.35 20.20 -19.46
CA LYS A 550 -7.20 21.09 -19.26
C LYS A 550 -6.66 20.91 -17.84
N ARG A 551 -5.42 20.43 -17.69
CA ARG A 551 -4.75 20.41 -16.39
C ARG A 551 -4.37 21.82 -15.98
N LEU A 552 -4.69 22.19 -14.72
CA LEU A 552 -4.49 23.51 -14.13
C LEU A 552 -3.48 23.42 -12.99
N ASN A 553 -2.58 24.41 -12.91
CA ASN A 553 -1.67 24.53 -11.78
C ASN A 553 -2.27 25.47 -10.73
N ALA A 554 -2.67 24.95 -9.58
CA ALA A 554 -3.28 25.74 -8.51
C ALA A 554 -2.38 26.90 -8.02
N ALA A 555 -1.06 26.69 -7.94
CA ALA A 555 -0.15 27.71 -7.42
C ALA A 555 -0.03 28.97 -8.30
N THR A 556 -0.37 28.86 -9.59
CA THR A 556 -0.26 29.94 -10.56
C THR A 556 -1.57 30.27 -11.28
N LEU A 557 -2.70 29.76 -10.76
CA LEU A 557 -4.01 29.85 -11.37
C LEU A 557 -4.47 31.31 -11.53
N THR A 558 -4.97 31.64 -12.72
CA THR A 558 -5.54 32.94 -13.05
C THR A 558 -6.94 32.78 -13.65
N LEU A 559 -7.74 33.87 -13.69
CA LEU A 559 -9.06 33.85 -14.34
C LEU A 559 -8.97 33.58 -15.86
N GLU A 560 -7.87 33.94 -16.52
CA GLU A 560 -7.67 33.63 -17.94
C GLU A 560 -7.52 32.13 -18.18
N ASP A 561 -6.90 31.38 -17.23
CA ASP A 561 -6.79 29.93 -17.30
C ASP A 561 -8.14 29.21 -17.25
N LEU A 562 -9.13 29.87 -16.63
CA LEU A 562 -10.50 29.35 -16.43
C LEU A 562 -11.47 29.76 -17.54
N LYS A 563 -11.03 30.61 -18.46
CA LYS A 563 -11.87 31.11 -19.53
C LYS A 563 -12.33 29.99 -20.47
N GLY A 564 -13.63 29.93 -20.71
CA GLY A 564 -14.28 28.92 -21.57
C GLY A 564 -14.48 27.54 -20.91
N LEU A 565 -14.00 27.36 -19.66
CA LEU A 565 -14.27 26.12 -18.94
C LEU A 565 -15.72 26.08 -18.43
N THR A 566 -16.37 24.93 -18.56
CA THR A 566 -17.69 24.68 -18.02
C THR A 566 -17.66 24.25 -16.56
N SER A 567 -16.64 23.49 -16.19
CA SER A 567 -16.46 22.98 -14.83
C SER A 567 -14.97 22.92 -14.47
N VAL A 568 -14.66 23.00 -13.19
CA VAL A 568 -13.33 22.68 -12.63
C VAL A 568 -13.51 21.56 -11.62
N VAL A 569 -12.79 20.45 -11.81
CA VAL A 569 -12.77 19.31 -10.91
C VAL A 569 -11.48 19.33 -10.08
N LEU A 570 -11.62 19.31 -8.78
CA LEU A 570 -10.49 19.07 -7.87
C LEU A 570 -10.35 17.58 -7.64
N GLY A 571 -9.13 17.05 -7.85
CA GLY A 571 -8.80 15.65 -7.61
C GLY A 571 -9.03 15.25 -6.14
N ILE A 572 -9.10 13.94 -5.89
CA ILE A 572 -9.29 13.44 -4.52
C ILE A 572 -8.23 13.98 -3.58
N ARG A 573 -8.64 14.33 -2.35
CA ARG A 573 -7.76 14.87 -1.29
C ARG A 573 -6.96 16.12 -1.72
N ALA A 574 -7.41 16.85 -2.72
CA ALA A 574 -6.70 18.06 -3.19
C ALA A 574 -6.44 19.05 -2.05
N PHE A 575 -7.43 19.28 -1.17
CA PHE A 575 -7.26 20.13 0.02
C PHE A 575 -6.41 19.51 1.14
N ASN A 576 -5.98 18.27 1.03
CA ASN A 576 -5.04 17.66 1.96
C ASN A 576 -3.59 17.72 1.48
N VAL A 577 -3.35 17.75 0.16
CA VAL A 577 -2.00 17.60 -0.40
C VAL A 577 -1.52 18.78 -1.27
N ASN A 578 -2.44 19.56 -1.88
CA ASN A 578 -2.09 20.60 -2.83
C ASN A 578 -2.06 21.99 -2.19
N GLN A 579 -0.88 22.42 -1.74
CA GLN A 579 -0.67 23.74 -1.09
C GLN A 579 -1.02 24.92 -2.01
N GLY A 580 -0.98 24.74 -3.33
CA GLY A 580 -1.34 25.78 -4.29
C GLY A 580 -2.81 26.21 -4.21
N LEU A 581 -3.69 25.38 -3.64
CA LEU A 581 -5.12 25.72 -3.49
C LEU A 581 -5.36 26.92 -2.58
N VAL A 582 -4.47 27.21 -1.63
CA VAL A 582 -4.56 28.43 -0.80
C VAL A 582 -4.53 29.68 -1.68
N ALA A 583 -3.66 29.71 -2.69
CA ALA A 583 -3.55 30.82 -3.63
C ALA A 583 -4.66 30.79 -4.70
N ALA A 584 -5.09 29.62 -5.13
CA ALA A 584 -6.11 29.41 -6.15
C ALA A 584 -7.52 29.79 -5.68
N GLN A 585 -7.80 29.65 -4.39
CA GLN A 585 -9.15 29.79 -3.83
C GLN A 585 -9.88 31.09 -4.20
N PRO A 586 -9.30 32.29 -4.02
CA PRO A 586 -9.99 33.54 -4.42
C PRO A 586 -10.30 33.58 -5.93
N VAL A 587 -9.45 32.97 -6.76
CA VAL A 587 -9.64 32.91 -8.22
C VAL A 587 -10.79 31.99 -8.58
N LEU A 588 -10.83 30.80 -7.95
CA LEU A 588 -11.91 29.82 -8.13
C LEU A 588 -13.25 30.40 -7.64
N GLU A 589 -13.28 31.06 -6.48
CA GLU A 589 -14.48 31.66 -5.94
C GLU A 589 -15.03 32.74 -6.86
N ASN A 590 -14.15 33.65 -7.35
CA ASN A 590 -14.55 34.66 -8.32
C ASN A 590 -15.11 34.03 -9.60
N TRP A 591 -14.45 32.98 -10.11
CA TRP A 591 -14.91 32.29 -11.31
C TRP A 591 -16.27 31.62 -11.09
N VAL A 592 -16.51 30.97 -9.93
CA VAL A 592 -17.80 30.39 -9.58
C VAL A 592 -18.89 31.51 -9.50
N GLN A 593 -18.60 32.62 -8.84
CA GLN A 593 -19.56 33.77 -8.77
C GLN A 593 -20.01 34.24 -10.15
N ASN A 594 -19.18 34.09 -11.19
CA ASN A 594 -19.42 34.47 -12.57
C ASN A 594 -19.88 33.30 -13.47
N GLY A 595 -20.46 32.27 -12.91
CA GLY A 595 -21.11 31.18 -13.65
C GLY A 595 -20.34 29.88 -13.74
N GLY A 596 -19.18 29.73 -13.13
CA GLY A 596 -18.40 28.46 -13.12
C GLY A 596 -18.99 27.40 -12.21
N HIS A 597 -18.71 26.13 -12.51
CA HIS A 597 -19.06 25.01 -11.65
C HIS A 597 -17.82 24.37 -11.04
N LEU A 598 -17.65 24.51 -9.72
CA LEU A 598 -16.57 23.89 -8.96
C LEU A 598 -17.03 22.54 -8.37
N ILE A 599 -16.36 21.48 -8.76
CA ILE A 599 -16.61 20.11 -8.28
C ILE A 599 -15.46 19.68 -7.38
N ILE A 600 -15.75 19.44 -6.12
CA ILE A 600 -14.81 19.03 -5.09
C ILE A 600 -15.04 17.57 -4.81
N GLN A 601 -14.08 16.70 -5.16
CA GLN A 601 -14.11 15.30 -4.78
C GLN A 601 -13.80 15.15 -3.28
N TYR A 602 -13.88 13.92 -2.73
CA TYR A 602 -13.66 13.69 -1.31
C TYR A 602 -12.30 14.21 -0.83
N ASN A 603 -12.30 14.73 0.39
CA ASN A 603 -11.14 15.11 1.17
C ASN A 603 -11.26 14.54 2.58
N THR A 604 -10.17 14.35 3.30
CA THR A 604 -10.22 13.83 4.68
C THR A 604 -10.48 14.97 5.67
N ALA A 605 -11.27 14.66 6.71
CA ALA A 605 -11.52 15.56 7.84
C ALA A 605 -10.36 15.50 8.85
N THR A 606 -9.15 15.82 8.43
CA THR A 606 -7.94 15.81 9.26
C THR A 606 -7.41 17.22 9.51
N ARG A 607 -6.50 17.36 10.49
CA ARG A 607 -5.84 18.65 10.76
C ARG A 607 -4.87 19.08 9.63
N ASP A 608 -4.65 18.20 8.66
CA ASP A 608 -3.68 18.40 7.58
C ASP A 608 -4.30 19.03 6.32
N GLN A 609 -5.52 19.59 6.44
CA GLN A 609 -6.08 20.40 5.36
C GLN A 609 -5.25 21.66 5.15
N VAL A 610 -4.96 21.98 3.89
CA VAL A 610 -4.17 23.17 3.52
C VAL A 610 -4.91 24.49 3.82
N THR A 611 -6.24 24.42 3.96
CA THR A 611 -7.12 25.54 4.35
C THR A 611 -8.39 25.02 5.01
N ASP A 612 -8.95 25.78 5.96
CA ASP A 612 -10.24 25.47 6.61
C ASP A 612 -11.45 25.78 5.71
N HIS A 613 -11.23 26.32 4.52
CA HIS A 613 -12.24 26.81 3.61
C HIS A 613 -12.14 26.11 2.25
N MET A 614 -13.12 25.28 1.91
CA MET A 614 -13.11 24.42 0.73
C MET A 614 -14.04 24.89 -0.40
N GLY A 615 -14.29 26.18 -0.51
CA GLY A 615 -15.12 26.74 -1.61
C GLY A 615 -15.98 27.92 -1.17
N PRO A 616 -16.74 28.51 -2.10
CA PRO A 616 -17.45 29.77 -1.88
C PRO A 616 -18.68 29.68 -0.96
N VAL A 617 -19.17 28.47 -0.69
CA VAL A 617 -20.27 28.18 0.24
C VAL A 617 -19.74 27.28 1.34
N PRO A 618 -19.88 27.65 2.64
CA PRO A 618 -19.22 26.90 3.71
C PRO A 618 -19.86 25.56 4.00
N PHE A 619 -19.01 24.55 4.18
CA PHE A 619 -19.36 23.23 4.72
C PHE A 619 -18.17 22.65 5.49
N LYS A 620 -18.44 21.66 6.36
CA LYS A 620 -17.40 20.94 7.09
C LYS A 620 -17.49 19.45 6.81
N LEU A 621 -16.35 18.79 6.75
CA LEU A 621 -16.27 17.35 6.61
C LEU A 621 -16.37 16.66 7.94
N GLY A 622 -17.10 15.55 7.96
CA GLY A 622 -17.12 14.56 9.02
C GLY A 622 -16.29 13.32 8.68
N ARG A 623 -16.43 12.31 9.54
CA ARG A 623 -15.85 10.98 9.28
C ARG A 623 -16.92 9.96 8.85
N ASP A 624 -18.11 10.44 8.56
CA ASP A 624 -19.21 9.61 8.09
C ASP A 624 -18.84 8.96 6.75
N ARG A 625 -19.25 7.72 6.59
CA ARG A 625 -19.03 6.88 5.42
C ARG A 625 -20.06 5.78 5.32
N VAL A 626 -20.17 5.17 4.16
CA VAL A 626 -20.96 3.96 3.90
C VAL A 626 -20.03 2.92 3.28
N THR A 627 -19.84 1.82 4.00
CA THR A 627 -18.84 0.79 3.69
C THR A 627 -19.41 -0.47 3.04
N VAL A 628 -20.72 -0.70 3.17
CA VAL A 628 -21.39 -1.83 2.52
C VAL A 628 -21.73 -1.45 1.08
N GLU A 629 -21.15 -2.16 0.14
CA GLU A 629 -21.21 -1.85 -1.29
C GLU A 629 -22.61 -2.03 -1.87
N GLU A 630 -23.44 -2.87 -1.28
CA GLU A 630 -24.82 -3.15 -1.71
C GLU A 630 -25.87 -2.25 -1.03
N THR A 631 -25.46 -1.36 -0.13
CA THR A 631 -26.38 -0.46 0.55
C THR A 631 -27.22 0.36 -0.45
N PRO A 632 -28.57 0.28 -0.41
CA PRO A 632 -29.43 1.00 -1.34
C PRO A 632 -29.35 2.52 -1.14
N ALA A 633 -29.38 3.28 -2.26
CA ALA A 633 -29.34 4.73 -2.25
C ALA A 633 -30.76 5.32 -2.17
N THR A 634 -31.05 6.18 -1.22
CA THR A 634 -32.27 6.98 -1.19
C THR A 634 -32.06 8.31 -1.88
N PHE A 635 -32.83 8.58 -2.93
CA PHE A 635 -32.76 9.83 -3.70
C PHE A 635 -33.58 10.92 -3.00
N LEU A 636 -32.92 11.91 -2.41
CA LEU A 636 -33.55 13.00 -1.70
C LEU A 636 -34.09 14.08 -2.66
N ALA A 637 -33.42 14.30 -3.78
CA ALA A 637 -33.79 15.27 -4.78
C ALA A 637 -33.87 14.62 -6.18
N PRO A 638 -34.80 13.69 -6.45
CA PRO A 638 -34.83 12.87 -7.66
C PRO A 638 -35.10 13.68 -8.95
N THR A 639 -35.63 14.90 -8.85
CA THR A 639 -35.87 15.79 -9.98
C THR A 639 -34.76 16.84 -10.21
N HIS A 640 -33.74 16.83 -9.34
CA HIS A 640 -32.62 17.74 -9.50
C HIS A 640 -31.86 17.47 -10.82
N PRO A 641 -31.40 18.49 -11.56
CA PRO A 641 -30.69 18.28 -12.82
C PRO A 641 -29.51 17.30 -12.74
N MET A 642 -28.73 17.32 -11.65
CA MET A 642 -27.63 16.35 -11.46
C MET A 642 -28.11 14.89 -11.38
N MET A 643 -29.37 14.65 -11.06
CA MET A 643 -29.95 13.31 -10.99
C MET A 643 -30.65 12.88 -12.31
N THR A 644 -30.95 13.86 -13.18
CA THR A 644 -31.79 13.59 -14.36
C THR A 644 -31.12 13.94 -15.69
N TYR A 645 -30.08 14.78 -15.70
CA TYR A 645 -29.48 15.28 -16.94
C TYR A 645 -27.95 15.14 -16.93
N PRO A 646 -27.34 14.68 -18.01
CA PRO A 646 -27.95 14.18 -19.26
C PRO A 646 -28.42 12.72 -19.13
N ASN A 647 -28.14 12.06 -18.00
CA ASN A 647 -28.54 10.69 -17.73
C ASN A 647 -29.52 10.67 -16.55
N ALA A 648 -30.66 10.02 -16.70
CA ALA A 648 -31.55 9.73 -15.56
C ALA A 648 -30.90 8.67 -14.69
N LEU A 649 -30.45 9.07 -13.49
CA LEU A 649 -29.83 8.17 -12.52
C LEU A 649 -30.88 7.38 -11.75
N SER A 650 -30.55 6.16 -11.39
CA SER A 650 -31.39 5.22 -10.66
C SER A 650 -30.54 4.40 -9.69
N GLU A 651 -31.16 3.57 -8.88
CA GLU A 651 -30.47 2.61 -8.00
C GLU A 651 -29.48 1.73 -8.76
N ALA A 652 -29.81 1.33 -9.99
CA ALA A 652 -28.94 0.50 -10.84
C ALA A 652 -27.59 1.17 -11.20
N ASP A 653 -27.47 2.49 -11.06
CA ASP A 653 -26.19 3.19 -11.25
C ASP A 653 -25.20 2.96 -10.11
N PHE A 654 -25.67 2.37 -9.02
CA PHE A 654 -24.87 1.97 -7.87
C PHE A 654 -24.60 0.45 -7.81
N ASP A 655 -25.03 -0.32 -8.81
CA ASP A 655 -24.78 -1.77 -8.87
C ASP A 655 -23.30 -2.05 -9.18
N GLY A 656 -22.74 -3.04 -8.47
CA GLY A 656 -21.38 -3.53 -8.69
C GLY A 656 -20.27 -2.56 -8.29
N TRP A 657 -20.56 -1.61 -7.41
CA TRP A 657 -19.56 -0.76 -6.78
C TRP A 657 -18.59 -1.62 -5.97
N VAL A 658 -17.37 -1.13 -5.81
CA VAL A 658 -16.29 -1.85 -5.15
C VAL A 658 -15.84 -1.09 -3.90
N GLN A 659 -15.56 -1.83 -2.85
CA GLN A 659 -15.01 -1.43 -1.56
C GLN A 659 -15.94 -0.55 -0.69
N GLU A 660 -16.41 0.61 -1.14
CA GLU A 660 -17.26 1.49 -0.33
C GLU A 660 -18.10 2.42 -1.21
N ARG A 661 -19.28 2.83 -0.72
CA ARG A 661 -20.14 3.81 -1.41
C ARG A 661 -19.55 5.23 -1.37
N GLY A 662 -18.95 5.59 -0.26
CA GLY A 662 -18.36 6.90 -0.09
C GLY A 662 -17.84 7.14 1.32
N LEU A 663 -17.07 8.23 1.46
CA LEU A 663 -16.26 8.48 2.66
C LEU A 663 -16.10 9.99 2.91
N TYR A 664 -15.89 10.33 4.18
CA TYR A 664 -15.72 11.72 4.64
C TYR A 664 -16.86 12.64 4.19
N PHE A 665 -18.09 12.25 4.48
CA PHE A 665 -19.28 13.03 4.14
C PHE A 665 -19.26 14.38 4.82
N ALA A 666 -19.88 15.37 4.20
CA ALA A 666 -20.15 16.64 4.86
C ALA A 666 -21.01 16.39 6.10
N SER A 667 -20.61 16.95 7.24
CA SER A 667 -21.32 16.82 8.52
C SER A 667 -22.12 18.07 8.90
N GLU A 668 -21.65 19.23 8.42
CA GLU A 668 -22.30 20.53 8.57
C GLU A 668 -22.19 21.28 7.23
N TRP A 669 -23.25 21.95 6.81
CA TRP A 669 -23.25 22.76 5.59
C TRP A 669 -24.24 23.92 5.65
N ASP A 670 -23.99 24.96 4.85
CA ASP A 670 -24.91 26.09 4.70
C ASP A 670 -26.26 25.63 4.11
N LYS A 671 -27.36 26.27 4.52
CA LYS A 671 -28.73 25.97 4.05
C LYS A 671 -28.93 26.07 2.53
N ALA A 672 -28.01 26.72 1.82
CA ALA A 672 -28.04 26.76 0.37
C ALA A 672 -27.73 25.44 -0.29
N PHE A 673 -27.05 24.53 0.42
CA PHE A 673 -26.77 23.19 -0.09
C PHE A 673 -28.02 22.31 -0.12
N VAL A 674 -28.18 21.60 -1.23
CA VAL A 674 -29.18 20.57 -1.43
C VAL A 674 -28.46 19.20 -1.38
N PRO A 675 -28.77 18.34 -0.41
CA PRO A 675 -28.29 16.97 -0.41
C PRO A 675 -29.06 16.16 -1.48
N LEU A 676 -28.33 15.38 -2.27
CA LEU A 676 -28.90 14.63 -3.38
C LEU A 676 -29.23 13.16 -3.02
N LEU A 677 -28.44 12.57 -2.15
CA LEU A 677 -28.54 11.18 -1.70
C LEU A 677 -28.51 11.04 -0.18
N GLU A 678 -29.14 10.00 0.29
CA GLU A 678 -29.08 9.53 1.67
C GLU A 678 -28.72 8.05 1.70
N TRP A 679 -27.77 7.68 2.57
CA TRP A 679 -27.31 6.32 2.75
C TRP A 679 -27.05 5.97 4.21
N ALA A 680 -27.16 4.67 4.55
CA ALA A 680 -26.75 4.12 5.84
C ALA A 680 -26.32 2.68 5.67
N ASP A 681 -25.24 2.29 6.33
CA ASP A 681 -24.95 0.88 6.53
C ASP A 681 -26.03 0.24 7.43
N PRO A 682 -26.24 -1.08 7.34
CA PRO A 682 -27.27 -1.75 8.11
C PRO A 682 -27.20 -1.44 9.60
N GLY A 683 -28.30 -0.96 10.18
CA GLY A 683 -28.39 -0.59 11.61
C GLY A 683 -27.91 0.81 11.96
N GLU A 684 -27.45 1.61 11.00
CA GLU A 684 -27.04 3.00 11.23
C GLU A 684 -28.15 4.01 10.86
N THR A 685 -27.97 5.24 11.35
CA THR A 685 -28.82 6.37 10.92
C THR A 685 -28.37 6.87 9.55
N PRO A 686 -29.33 7.21 8.66
CA PRO A 686 -29.03 7.73 7.33
C PRO A 686 -28.14 8.99 7.34
N LYS A 687 -27.23 9.07 6.36
CA LYS A 687 -26.24 10.12 6.15
C LYS A 687 -26.52 10.84 4.83
N GLN A 688 -26.60 12.15 4.82
CA GLN A 688 -27.02 12.96 3.67
C GLN A 688 -25.88 13.76 3.00
N GLY A 689 -24.72 13.83 3.65
CA GLY A 689 -23.59 14.66 3.23
C GLY A 689 -22.69 14.07 2.13
N ALA A 690 -23.06 12.91 1.55
CA ALA A 690 -22.23 12.21 0.55
C ALA A 690 -22.11 13.01 -0.76
N TRP A 691 -23.20 13.64 -1.19
CA TRP A 691 -23.27 14.42 -2.43
C TRP A 691 -24.18 15.60 -2.21
N ILE A 692 -23.57 16.78 -2.07
CA ILE A 692 -24.29 18.06 -1.81
C ILE A 692 -23.90 19.10 -2.85
N THR A 693 -24.81 19.97 -3.21
CA THR A 693 -24.59 21.02 -4.21
C THR A 693 -25.30 22.32 -3.81
N ALA A 694 -24.69 23.46 -4.10
CA ALA A 694 -25.23 24.78 -3.77
C ALA A 694 -24.94 25.80 -4.86
N PRO A 695 -25.89 26.72 -5.18
CA PRO A 695 -25.62 27.85 -6.02
C PRO A 695 -24.69 28.87 -5.30
N SER A 696 -23.84 29.55 -6.07
CA SER A 696 -22.98 30.62 -5.58
C SER A 696 -22.81 31.67 -6.66
N GLY A 697 -23.46 32.85 -6.50
CA GLY A 697 -23.59 33.84 -7.58
C GLY A 697 -24.36 33.26 -8.76
N GLU A 698 -23.77 33.33 -9.96
CA GLU A 698 -24.31 32.71 -11.19
C GLU A 698 -23.86 31.27 -11.39
N GLY A 699 -22.93 30.77 -10.57
CA GLY A 699 -22.34 29.45 -10.68
C GLY A 699 -22.80 28.49 -9.61
N GLN A 700 -22.02 27.40 -9.47
CA GLN A 700 -22.33 26.26 -8.62
C GLN A 700 -21.10 25.72 -7.92
N VAL A 701 -21.28 25.23 -6.71
CA VAL A 701 -20.29 24.40 -6.00
C VAL A 701 -20.91 23.06 -5.64
N THR A 702 -20.17 21.99 -5.86
CA THR A 702 -20.59 20.63 -5.54
C THR A 702 -19.50 19.92 -4.75
N TYR A 703 -19.86 19.32 -3.62
CA TYR A 703 -19.02 18.34 -2.93
C TYR A 703 -19.54 16.94 -3.21
N CYS A 704 -18.63 16.06 -3.63
CA CYS A 704 -18.92 14.67 -3.96
C CYS A 704 -17.97 13.75 -3.19
N GLY A 705 -18.43 13.23 -2.05
CA GLY A 705 -17.71 12.27 -1.21
C GLY A 705 -17.91 10.82 -1.62
N LEU A 706 -18.47 10.57 -2.83
CA LEU A 706 -18.61 9.24 -3.39
C LEU A 706 -17.24 8.68 -3.79
N SER A 707 -17.05 7.35 -3.67
CA SER A 707 -15.79 6.67 -4.00
C SER A 707 -15.56 6.47 -5.51
N LEU A 708 -15.99 7.43 -6.35
CA LEU A 708 -15.96 7.36 -7.82
C LEU A 708 -14.57 7.01 -8.39
N PHE A 709 -13.50 7.43 -7.73
CA PHE A 709 -12.12 7.15 -8.15
C PHE A 709 -11.78 5.65 -8.19
N ARG A 710 -12.45 4.82 -7.36
CA ARG A 710 -12.34 3.37 -7.38
C ARG A 710 -13.20 2.78 -8.49
N GLU A 711 -14.39 3.32 -8.66
CA GLU A 711 -15.42 2.81 -9.54
C GLU A 711 -15.08 2.98 -11.04
N TRP A 712 -14.42 4.11 -11.39
CA TRP A 712 -13.98 4.32 -12.78
C TRP A 712 -12.95 3.27 -13.20
N ARG A 713 -11.95 3.01 -12.35
CA ARG A 713 -10.92 1.99 -12.60
C ARG A 713 -11.52 0.59 -12.64
N ALA A 714 -12.48 0.31 -11.79
CA ALA A 714 -13.20 -0.97 -11.77
C ALA A 714 -14.19 -1.16 -12.95
N GLY A 715 -14.42 -0.13 -13.75
CA GLY A 715 -15.32 -0.18 -14.88
C GLY A 715 -16.81 -0.24 -14.49
N VAL A 716 -17.19 0.44 -13.40
CA VAL A 716 -18.60 0.53 -12.96
C VAL A 716 -19.35 1.52 -13.83
N PRO A 717 -20.36 1.08 -14.60
CA PRO A 717 -21.02 1.93 -15.60
C PRO A 717 -21.71 3.14 -15.01
N GLY A 718 -22.37 3.00 -13.85
CA GLY A 718 -23.07 4.09 -13.18
C GLY A 718 -22.14 5.21 -12.72
N ALA A 719 -20.91 4.90 -12.34
CA ALA A 719 -19.92 5.92 -11.96
C ALA A 719 -19.59 6.86 -13.14
N TYR A 720 -19.53 6.34 -14.37
CA TYR A 720 -19.34 7.17 -15.57
C TYR A 720 -20.59 8.01 -15.90
N ARG A 721 -21.80 7.50 -15.64
CA ARG A 721 -23.04 8.26 -15.79
C ARG A 721 -23.13 9.40 -14.77
N ILE A 722 -22.74 9.13 -13.52
CA ILE A 722 -22.63 10.13 -12.45
C ILE A 722 -21.62 11.21 -12.85
N LEU A 723 -20.42 10.82 -13.34
CA LEU A 723 -19.42 11.76 -13.83
C LEU A 723 -19.97 12.66 -14.93
N ALA A 724 -20.64 12.08 -15.95
CA ALA A 724 -21.25 12.85 -17.03
C ALA A 724 -22.27 13.86 -16.52
N ASN A 725 -23.08 13.51 -15.52
CA ASN A 725 -24.07 14.41 -14.93
C ASN A 725 -23.39 15.53 -14.10
N LEU A 726 -22.35 15.21 -13.31
CA LEU A 726 -21.57 16.21 -12.60
C LEU A 726 -21.00 17.29 -13.54
N LEU A 727 -20.41 16.84 -14.67
CA LEU A 727 -19.78 17.75 -15.63
C LEU A 727 -20.78 18.57 -16.44
N ALA A 728 -21.96 18.01 -16.70
CA ALA A 728 -22.98 18.59 -17.60
C ALA A 728 -23.94 19.54 -16.89
N PHE A 729 -23.91 19.67 -15.58
CA PHE A 729 -24.91 20.41 -14.78
C PHE A 729 -25.17 21.83 -15.27
N GLN A 730 -24.15 22.59 -15.61
CA GLN A 730 -24.24 23.96 -16.11
C GLN A 730 -24.96 24.06 -17.47
N THR A 731 -24.88 23.04 -18.31
CA THR A 731 -25.52 23.04 -19.63
C THR A 731 -27.02 22.79 -19.54
N ALA A 732 -27.53 22.24 -18.45
CA ALA A 732 -28.97 22.03 -18.22
C ALA A 732 -29.77 23.34 -18.10
N GLY A 733 -29.13 24.44 -17.70
CA GLY A 733 -29.75 25.75 -17.56
C GLY A 733 -29.85 26.59 -18.85
N HIS A 734 -29.09 26.29 -19.88
CA HIS A 734 -28.98 27.08 -21.11
C HIS A 734 -29.86 26.57 -22.29
N GLY A 735 -30.65 25.52 -22.04
CA GLY A 735 -31.54 24.88 -23.02
C GLY A 735 -33.01 25.32 -22.91
N LYS A 736 -33.29 26.54 -22.45
CA LYS A 736 -34.66 27.11 -22.48
C LYS A 736 -34.75 28.28 -23.44
#